data_bd3b204eed711eff229f33d397a1b2dc
#
_entry.id   bd3b204eed711eff229f33d397a1b2dc
#
_cell.length_a   1.000
_cell.length_b   1.000
_cell.length_c   1.000
_cell.angle_alpha   90.00
_cell.angle_beta   90.00
_cell.angle_gamma   90.00
#
_symmetry.space_group_name_H-M   'P 1'
#
loop_
_entity.id
_entity.type
_entity.pdbx_description
1 polymer ?
#
loop_
_entity_poly.entity_id
_entity_poly.type
_entity_poly.pdbx_seq_one_letter_code
_entity_poly.pdbx_strand_id
1 'polypeptide(L)'
;MDLTALQPQLSNLPTQFSHNKSLEGKTLRILQKSYARGYSARAPFLIGFELPEKFARLYIKAGIDISVDPNATNKKPKDVPANAPKVEFAIFTQMPDEAFLRRSFDTIQHFGLSAAKASLKDFKVAEGLEVSLFACEPMLRNPTDMDIDAQGRVWVCEGVNYRSTFQPWGVLQPAGDRIIILEDTDGNGLADKETTFYQGTDINAALGICVLGNKAIVSCSPNVFVLTDTDGDGRADKKEVLFSGIGGVDHDHGVHAFTFGPDGKLYFNFGNESKQLKRPDGSPVIDIEGREVAAKGNPYRNGMVLRCNLNGSDVEVLGYNFRNPYEAAVDSFGTVWQSDNDDDGSKAVRMNYILEHGNFGFYDELTGAGWGQKRSNMEEEIPLRHWHQNDPGVIPNLLITGAGAPTGITIYEGKLLPKQFQNQMIHCDAGTRLVRCYPVQPNGAGYKATSIDILSSSDAWFRPSDVGVAPDGSIYVADWNDAGVGGHNMADRELATMTGRIYRIAPKGQKPARLKYEFNTASQCMDALRSPNNAARYLAWTKLHEMQTKAENALLKDWRGKDERLRARALQLLARIPRYQLKYVQQGIADADPDIRIAALRIARAMRMDVLPYLHKLTHDGDARVRRECAIALRHNNSSQAAELWAQLGLQHDGKDRWYLEALGIGADGNEEKFFTAWLEMRGDWDTPAGRDIIWRSRAPSSATYLAKIIADPKTSDTERARCFRAFDFIPACSQKQQALVQLVAAATN
;
A
#
# COMPACT_ATOMS: atom_id res chain seq x y z
N MET A 1 35.65 -41.74 26.32
CA MET A 1 36.16 -40.43 26.77
C MET A 1 35.00 -39.60 27.33
N ASP A 2 35.25 -38.92 28.42
CA ASP A 2 34.21 -38.11 29.08
C ASP A 2 34.41 -36.64 28.64
N LEU A 3 33.46 -36.09 27.87
CA LEU A 3 33.53 -34.72 27.35
C LEU A 3 33.63 -33.65 28.47
N THR A 4 33.16 -33.99 29.68
CA THR A 4 33.26 -33.04 30.82
C THR A 4 34.68 -32.90 31.36
N ALA A 5 35.61 -33.76 30.90
CA ALA A 5 37.04 -33.63 31.21
C ALA A 5 37.80 -32.78 30.18
N LEU A 6 37.15 -32.40 29.07
CA LEU A 6 37.73 -31.55 28.03
C LEU A 6 37.39 -30.07 28.31
N GLN A 7 38.31 -29.19 27.95
CA GLN A 7 38.01 -27.77 27.90
C GLN A 7 37.23 -27.47 26.59
N PRO A 8 36.13 -26.72 26.63
CA PRO A 8 35.49 -26.29 25.41
C PRO A 8 36.39 -25.41 24.57
N GLN A 9 36.58 -25.76 23.31
CA GLN A 9 37.40 -25.01 22.34
C GLN A 9 36.62 -23.78 21.80
N LEU A 10 35.30 -23.90 21.77
CA LEU A 10 34.39 -22.85 21.34
C LEU A 10 33.21 -22.80 22.29
N SER A 11 32.85 -21.62 22.81
CA SER A 11 31.63 -21.43 23.56
C SER A 11 31.15 -19.99 23.43
N ASN A 12 29.89 -19.80 23.09
CA ASN A 12 29.18 -18.53 23.34
C ASN A 12 28.30 -18.70 24.58
N LEU A 13 28.88 -19.22 25.65
CA LEU A 13 28.15 -19.49 26.89
C LEU A 13 27.63 -18.16 27.48
N PRO A 14 26.35 -18.12 27.85
CA PRO A 14 25.81 -16.97 28.56
C PRO A 14 26.54 -16.78 29.91
N THR A 15 26.44 -15.61 30.50
CA THR A 15 27.04 -15.28 31.80
C THR A 15 26.64 -16.24 32.93
N GLN A 16 25.57 -17.01 32.75
CA GLN A 16 25.14 -18.06 33.66
C GLN A 16 25.44 -19.44 33.06
N PHE A 17 26.59 -19.95 33.38
CA PHE A 17 27.07 -21.28 32.99
C PHE A 17 27.65 -22.00 34.22
N SER A 18 27.43 -23.31 34.33
CA SER A 18 28.00 -24.11 35.40
C SER A 18 28.49 -25.46 34.88
N HIS A 19 29.66 -25.87 35.40
CA HIS A 19 30.26 -27.14 35.10
C HIS A 19 30.08 -28.10 36.29
N ASN A 20 29.56 -29.30 36.04
CA ASN A 20 29.26 -30.35 37.00
C ASN A 20 28.24 -29.99 38.12
N LYS A 21 27.58 -28.84 37.99
CA LYS A 21 26.50 -28.39 38.88
C LYS A 21 25.39 -27.74 38.08
N SER A 22 24.20 -27.60 38.68
CA SER A 22 23.14 -26.73 38.16
C SER A 22 23.57 -25.28 38.26
N LEU A 23 22.86 -24.38 37.57
CA LEU A 23 23.09 -22.93 37.68
C LEU A 23 22.92 -22.39 39.10
N GLU A 24 22.22 -23.13 39.95
CA GLU A 24 22.04 -22.81 41.38
C GLU A 24 23.06 -23.50 42.30
N GLY A 25 24.08 -24.15 41.74
CA GLY A 25 25.14 -24.85 42.46
C GLY A 25 24.76 -26.22 43.00
N LYS A 26 23.56 -26.73 42.68
CA LYS A 26 23.07 -28.07 43.08
C LYS A 26 23.56 -29.16 42.14
N THR A 27 23.34 -30.45 42.51
CA THR A 27 23.61 -31.58 41.67
C THR A 27 22.74 -31.55 40.41
N LEU A 28 23.36 -31.77 39.23
CA LEU A 28 22.67 -31.84 37.94
C LEU A 28 21.60 -32.94 37.94
N ARG A 29 20.40 -32.60 37.51
CA ARG A 29 19.29 -33.58 37.45
C ARG A 29 18.52 -33.43 36.12
N ILE A 30 18.27 -34.59 35.49
CA ILE A 30 17.37 -34.69 34.34
C ILE A 30 16.29 -35.68 34.74
N LEU A 31 15.05 -35.26 34.84
CA LEU A 31 13.96 -36.02 35.46
C LEU A 31 14.34 -36.49 36.87
N GLN A 32 14.19 -37.76 37.19
CA GLN A 32 14.50 -38.31 38.51
C GLN A 32 15.97 -38.76 38.66
N LYS A 33 16.81 -38.55 37.61
CA LYS A 33 18.18 -39.05 37.62
C LYS A 33 19.19 -37.95 37.87
N SER A 34 20.08 -38.16 38.83
CA SER A 34 21.19 -37.24 39.14
C SER A 34 22.42 -37.62 38.34
N TYR A 35 23.19 -36.57 37.97
CA TYR A 35 24.43 -36.71 37.20
C TYR A 35 25.58 -35.97 37.95
N ALA A 36 26.69 -36.68 38.11
CA ALA A 36 27.86 -36.10 38.75
C ALA A 36 28.65 -35.16 37.86
N ARG A 37 28.49 -35.31 36.54
CA ARG A 37 29.23 -34.53 35.52
C ARG A 37 28.29 -34.07 34.42
N GLY A 38 28.58 -32.88 33.89
CA GLY A 38 27.82 -32.27 32.80
C GLY A 38 27.97 -30.79 32.74
N TYR A 39 27.31 -30.15 31.79
CA TYR A 39 27.22 -28.72 31.65
C TYR A 39 25.78 -28.27 31.86
N SER A 40 25.64 -27.17 32.57
CA SER A 40 24.37 -26.50 32.78
C SER A 40 24.48 -25.05 32.33
N ALA A 41 23.58 -24.61 31.47
CA ALA A 41 23.51 -23.25 30.99
C ALA A 41 22.05 -22.87 30.70
N ARG A 42 21.77 -21.56 30.58
CA ARG A 42 20.50 -21.10 30.03
C ARG A 42 20.57 -21.13 28.51
N ALA A 43 19.54 -21.68 27.88
CA ALA A 43 19.42 -21.62 26.43
C ALA A 43 19.20 -20.15 25.96
N PRO A 44 19.69 -19.76 24.77
CA PRO A 44 20.46 -20.59 23.84
C PRO A 44 21.95 -20.62 24.19
N PHE A 45 22.60 -21.75 23.94
CA PHE A 45 24.06 -21.85 24.09
C PHE A 45 24.66 -22.87 23.11
N LEU A 46 25.91 -22.67 22.77
CA LEU A 46 26.71 -23.59 21.93
C LEU A 46 27.99 -23.94 22.67
N ILE A 47 28.33 -25.23 22.69
CA ILE A 47 29.60 -25.74 23.21
C ILE A 47 30.25 -26.60 22.16
N GLY A 48 31.44 -26.25 21.72
CA GLY A 48 32.28 -27.03 20.82
C GLY A 48 33.40 -27.70 21.54
N PHE A 49 33.70 -28.97 21.21
CA PHE A 49 34.83 -29.74 21.71
C PHE A 49 35.66 -30.24 20.54
N GLU A 50 36.98 -30.13 20.64
CA GLU A 50 37.87 -30.84 19.77
C GLU A 50 38.05 -32.25 20.29
N LEU A 51 37.69 -33.24 19.47
CA LEU A 51 37.81 -34.66 19.82
C LEU A 51 39.11 -35.22 19.24
N PRO A 52 39.89 -35.98 20.03
CA PRO A 52 41.01 -36.74 19.50
C PRO A 52 40.57 -37.71 18.40
N GLU A 53 41.42 -37.97 17.41
CA GLU A 53 41.10 -38.84 16.29
C GLU A 53 40.61 -40.23 16.73
N LYS A 54 39.55 -40.71 16.04
CA LYS A 54 38.97 -42.07 16.12
C LYS A 54 37.98 -42.36 17.24
N PHE A 55 36.84 -41.67 17.24
CA PHE A 55 35.63 -42.12 17.94
C PHE A 55 34.54 -42.62 16.97
N ALA A 56 34.05 -43.83 17.18
CA ALA A 56 32.98 -44.40 16.35
C ALA A 56 31.56 -44.02 16.82
N ARG A 57 31.42 -43.57 18.08
CA ARG A 57 30.11 -43.24 18.70
C ARG A 57 30.25 -42.15 19.74
N LEU A 58 29.28 -41.21 19.75
CA LEU A 58 29.09 -40.18 20.75
C LEU A 58 27.79 -40.45 21.52
N TYR A 59 27.87 -40.45 22.85
CA TYR A 59 26.70 -40.61 23.74
C TYR A 59 26.49 -39.33 24.50
N ILE A 60 25.37 -38.63 24.27
CA ILE A 60 24.97 -37.45 25.00
C ILE A 60 23.64 -37.70 25.70
N LYS A 61 23.52 -37.23 26.94
CA LYS A 61 22.23 -37.11 27.63
C LYS A 61 21.97 -35.62 27.83
N ALA A 62 20.96 -35.11 27.15
CA ALA A 62 20.52 -33.73 27.26
C ALA A 62 19.12 -33.71 27.90
N GLY A 63 18.81 -32.60 28.56
CA GLY A 63 17.50 -32.40 29.16
C GLY A 63 17.44 -31.12 30.00
N ILE A 64 16.24 -30.77 30.41
CA ILE A 64 16.01 -29.62 31.29
C ILE A 64 16.39 -29.99 32.74
N ASP A 65 17.20 -29.17 33.39
CA ASP A 65 17.56 -29.34 34.79
C ASP A 65 16.37 -28.97 35.69
N ILE A 66 15.72 -29.96 36.27
CA ILE A 66 14.55 -29.81 37.15
C ILE A 66 14.91 -29.44 38.60
N SER A 67 16.20 -29.24 38.91
CA SER A 67 16.60 -28.81 40.25
C SER A 67 16.12 -27.38 40.57
N VAL A 68 15.64 -26.64 39.58
CA VAL A 68 15.17 -25.26 39.70
C VAL A 68 13.67 -25.20 40.00
N ASP A 69 12.89 -26.24 39.73
CA ASP A 69 11.45 -26.30 40.04
C ASP A 69 11.15 -27.40 41.07
N PRO A 70 10.94 -27.04 42.36
CA PRO A 70 10.62 -28.00 43.40
C PRO A 70 9.27 -28.73 43.17
N ASN A 71 8.40 -28.22 42.30
CA ASN A 71 7.10 -28.84 41.98
C ASN A 71 7.15 -29.72 40.73
N ALA A 72 8.28 -29.82 40.02
CA ALA A 72 8.45 -30.63 38.83
C ALA A 72 8.61 -32.14 39.10
N THR A 73 8.46 -32.56 40.36
CA THR A 73 8.54 -33.98 40.77
C THR A 73 7.29 -34.72 40.32
N ASN A 74 7.45 -35.71 39.43
CA ASN A 74 6.47 -36.75 39.07
C ASN A 74 5.48 -36.49 37.93
N LYS A 75 5.68 -35.56 37.02
CA LYS A 75 4.84 -35.58 35.82
C LYS A 75 5.35 -36.59 34.80
N LYS A 76 4.48 -37.50 34.38
CA LYS A 76 4.70 -38.40 33.24
C LYS A 76 4.70 -37.54 31.94
N PRO A 77 5.36 -38.00 30.86
CA PRO A 77 5.37 -37.27 29.58
C PRO A 77 3.98 -36.84 29.04
N LYS A 78 2.92 -37.54 29.48
CA LYS A 78 1.51 -37.19 29.14
C LYS A 78 0.94 -36.02 29.94
N ASP A 79 1.60 -35.60 30.99
CA ASP A 79 1.13 -34.53 31.91
C ASP A 79 1.87 -33.21 31.68
N VAL A 80 2.67 -33.09 30.64
CA VAL A 80 3.35 -31.86 30.26
C VAL A 80 2.34 -30.98 29.50
N PRO A 81 2.07 -29.76 29.96
CA PRO A 81 1.19 -28.84 29.26
C PRO A 81 1.64 -28.64 27.81
N ALA A 82 0.69 -28.51 26.88
CA ALA A 82 0.99 -28.31 25.47
C ALA A 82 1.84 -27.06 25.21
N ASN A 83 1.79 -26.07 26.11
CA ASN A 83 2.54 -24.83 26.08
C ASN A 83 3.80 -24.82 26.98
N ALA A 84 4.26 -25.99 27.46
CA ALA A 84 5.53 -26.06 28.21
C ALA A 84 6.71 -25.66 27.30
N PRO A 85 7.70 -24.92 27.84
CA PRO A 85 8.89 -24.55 27.08
C PRO A 85 9.56 -25.78 26.48
N LYS A 86 9.76 -25.76 25.16
CA LYS A 86 10.50 -26.79 24.42
C LYS A 86 11.94 -26.38 24.34
N VAL A 87 12.84 -27.35 24.47
CA VAL A 87 14.28 -27.15 24.23
C VAL A 87 14.70 -28.09 23.13
N GLU A 88 15.21 -27.54 22.05
CA GLU A 88 15.77 -28.29 20.94
C GLU A 88 17.25 -28.52 21.18
N PHE A 89 17.70 -29.75 20.95
CA PHE A 89 19.10 -30.13 21.05
C PHE A 89 19.59 -30.56 19.68
N ALA A 90 20.56 -29.86 19.14
CA ALA A 90 21.22 -30.22 17.88
C ALA A 90 22.67 -30.63 18.13
N ILE A 91 23.12 -31.66 17.44
CA ILE A 91 24.50 -32.15 17.50
C ILE A 91 25.10 -32.07 16.11
N PHE A 92 26.19 -31.36 16.00
CA PHE A 92 26.91 -31.18 14.75
C PHE A 92 28.23 -31.96 14.81
N THR A 93 28.56 -32.67 13.75
CA THR A 93 29.82 -33.43 13.61
C THR A 93 30.91 -32.55 12.99
N GLN A 94 30.57 -31.41 12.50
CA GLN A 94 31.47 -30.34 12.04
C GLN A 94 30.83 -29.00 12.41
N MET A 95 31.62 -27.93 12.42
CA MET A 95 31.11 -26.60 12.68
C MET A 95 30.02 -26.26 11.66
N PRO A 96 28.79 -25.99 12.07
CA PRO A 96 27.75 -25.50 11.18
C PRO A 96 28.14 -24.15 10.60
N ASP A 97 27.66 -23.84 9.38
CA ASP A 97 27.95 -22.55 8.77
C ASP A 97 27.38 -21.39 9.62
N GLU A 98 27.99 -20.23 9.50
CA GLU A 98 27.65 -19.06 10.29
C GLU A 98 26.21 -18.60 10.03
N ALA A 99 25.71 -18.79 8.81
CA ALA A 99 24.34 -18.43 8.45
C ALA A 99 23.30 -19.37 9.11
N PHE A 100 23.62 -20.66 9.26
CA PHE A 100 22.80 -21.59 10.00
C PHE A 100 22.80 -21.28 11.51
N LEU A 101 23.97 -21.01 12.07
CA LEU A 101 24.08 -20.61 13.49
C LEU A 101 23.33 -19.31 13.75
N ARG A 102 23.48 -18.31 12.90
CA ARG A 102 22.74 -17.07 13.00
C ARG A 102 21.24 -17.31 12.97
N ARG A 103 20.73 -18.10 12.01
CA ARG A 103 19.30 -18.44 11.94
C ARG A 103 18.77 -19.15 13.17
N SER A 104 19.55 -20.10 13.73
CA SER A 104 19.16 -20.89 14.91
C SER A 104 19.23 -20.12 16.22
N PHE A 105 20.13 -19.12 16.33
CA PHE A 105 20.28 -18.29 17.52
C PHE A 105 19.53 -16.95 17.41
N ASP A 106 19.29 -16.45 16.18
CA ASP A 106 18.69 -15.15 15.94
C ASP A 106 17.26 -15.06 16.47
N THR A 107 16.46 -16.12 16.37
CA THR A 107 15.05 -16.12 16.81
C THR A 107 14.90 -15.74 18.28
N ILE A 108 15.81 -16.20 19.16
CA ILE A 108 15.75 -15.93 20.61
C ILE A 108 16.46 -14.61 20.97
N GLN A 109 17.48 -14.21 20.22
CA GLN A 109 18.17 -12.94 20.41
C GLN A 109 17.35 -11.73 19.91
N HIS A 110 16.37 -11.96 19.05
CA HIS A 110 15.51 -10.91 18.49
C HIS A 110 14.28 -10.58 19.34
N PHE A 111 13.95 -11.35 20.39
CA PHE A 111 12.73 -11.19 21.16
C PHE A 111 12.91 -10.26 22.38
N GLY A 112 11.95 -9.35 22.54
CA GLY A 112 11.78 -8.49 23.72
C GLY A 112 12.51 -7.15 23.63
N LEU A 113 12.20 -6.29 24.59
CA LEU A 113 12.61 -4.88 24.61
C LEU A 113 14.13 -4.67 24.43
N SER A 114 14.95 -5.53 25.03
CA SER A 114 16.42 -5.41 24.90
C SER A 114 16.90 -5.67 23.49
N ALA A 115 16.33 -6.69 22.83
CA ALA A 115 16.63 -7.02 21.45
C ALA A 115 16.10 -5.93 20.48
N ALA A 116 14.88 -5.46 20.71
CA ALA A 116 14.30 -4.39 19.91
C ALA A 116 15.10 -3.06 20.03
N LYS A 117 15.60 -2.73 21.21
CA LYS A 117 16.51 -1.58 21.39
C LYS A 117 17.87 -1.80 20.73
N ALA A 118 18.40 -3.03 20.79
CA ALA A 118 19.68 -3.35 20.17
C ALA A 118 19.64 -3.27 18.64
N SER A 119 18.50 -3.58 18.00
CA SER A 119 18.34 -3.51 16.55
C SER A 119 18.36 -2.07 16.00
N LEU A 120 18.19 -1.04 16.83
CA LEU A 120 18.28 0.35 16.40
C LEU A 120 19.65 0.71 15.78
N LYS A 121 20.73 0.02 16.17
CA LYS A 121 22.08 0.21 15.61
C LYS A 121 22.21 -0.23 14.14
N ASP A 122 21.31 -1.10 13.68
CA ASP A 122 21.32 -1.66 12.33
C ASP A 122 20.62 -0.76 11.32
N PHE A 123 20.01 0.32 11.79
CA PHE A 123 19.36 1.30 10.94
C PHE A 123 20.31 2.37 10.41
N LYS A 124 20.15 2.65 9.12
CA LYS A 124 20.65 3.85 8.47
C LYS A 124 19.47 4.81 8.28
N VAL A 125 19.58 5.99 8.88
CA VAL A 125 18.50 7.01 8.91
C VAL A 125 18.94 8.21 8.08
N ALA A 126 18.02 8.87 7.38
CA ALA A 126 18.28 10.09 6.62
C ALA A 126 18.84 11.21 7.50
N GLU A 127 19.66 12.07 6.91
CA GLU A 127 20.26 13.20 7.62
C GLU A 127 19.22 14.11 8.27
N GLY A 128 19.50 14.50 9.52
CA GLY A 128 18.61 15.34 10.31
C GLY A 128 17.49 14.59 11.05
N LEU A 129 17.30 13.30 10.77
CA LEU A 129 16.30 12.46 11.43
C LEU A 129 16.96 11.48 12.42
N GLU A 130 16.15 10.96 13.32
CA GLU A 130 16.46 9.84 14.20
C GLU A 130 15.30 8.85 14.20
N VAL A 131 15.61 7.59 14.49
CA VAL A 131 14.65 6.52 14.72
C VAL A 131 14.69 6.12 16.20
N SER A 132 13.52 5.93 16.79
CA SER A 132 13.36 5.41 18.14
C SER A 132 12.34 4.27 18.15
N LEU A 133 12.48 3.36 19.10
CA LEU A 133 11.48 2.31 19.33
C LEU A 133 10.26 2.91 20.04
N PHE A 134 9.06 2.64 19.50
CA PHE A 134 7.80 3.01 20.14
C PHE A 134 7.14 1.82 20.85
N ALA A 135 7.10 0.66 20.20
CA ALA A 135 6.54 -0.56 20.79
C ALA A 135 7.25 -1.80 20.23
N CYS A 136 7.23 -2.87 21.00
CA CYS A 136 7.78 -4.16 20.58
C CYS A 136 7.06 -5.32 21.28
N GLU A 137 7.41 -6.50 20.89
CA GLU A 137 6.99 -7.74 21.55
C GLU A 137 7.36 -7.75 23.06
N PRO A 138 6.55 -8.37 23.93
CA PRO A 138 5.37 -9.20 23.65
C PRO A 138 4.07 -8.41 23.47
N MET A 139 4.10 -7.07 23.48
CA MET A 139 2.92 -6.21 23.41
C MET A 139 2.19 -6.36 22.09
N LEU A 140 2.94 -6.51 20.98
CA LEU A 140 2.40 -6.75 19.66
C LEU A 140 3.21 -7.84 18.93
N ARG A 141 2.60 -8.43 17.89
CA ARG A 141 3.21 -9.45 17.04
C ARG A 141 2.81 -9.21 15.59
N ASN A 142 3.75 -9.41 14.67
CA ASN A 142 3.52 -9.42 13.22
C ASN A 142 2.55 -8.32 12.74
N PRO A 143 2.83 -7.02 12.96
CA PRO A 143 1.96 -5.96 12.48
C PRO A 143 1.86 -5.97 10.96
N THR A 144 0.65 -6.19 10.43
CA THR A 144 0.38 -6.16 9.00
C THR A 144 0.11 -4.76 8.50
N ASP A 145 -0.61 -3.98 9.31
CA ASP A 145 -1.04 -2.62 9.00
C ASP A 145 -1.29 -1.83 10.29
N MET A 146 -1.23 -0.50 10.22
CA MET A 146 -1.50 0.36 11.38
C MET A 146 -2.16 1.67 10.95
N ASP A 147 -2.91 2.27 11.85
CA ASP A 147 -3.37 3.66 11.75
C ASP A 147 -3.10 4.41 13.06
N ILE A 148 -3.06 5.72 13.01
CA ILE A 148 -2.80 6.57 14.17
C ILE A 148 -3.98 7.50 14.37
N ASP A 149 -4.64 7.40 15.53
CA ASP A 149 -5.79 8.21 15.80
C ASP A 149 -5.45 9.68 16.17
N ALA A 150 -6.48 10.49 16.34
CA ALA A 150 -6.32 11.92 16.64
C ALA A 150 -5.68 12.21 18.02
N GLN A 151 -5.61 11.21 18.90
CA GLN A 151 -4.93 11.29 20.19
C GLN A 151 -3.45 10.85 20.11
N GLY A 152 -3.03 10.30 18.99
CA GLY A 152 -1.68 9.76 18.76
C GLY A 152 -1.51 8.32 19.26
N ARG A 153 -2.62 7.60 19.54
CA ARG A 153 -2.58 6.17 19.83
C ARG A 153 -2.37 5.41 18.52
N VAL A 154 -1.55 4.37 18.56
CA VAL A 154 -1.26 3.54 17.39
C VAL A 154 -2.15 2.30 17.41
N TRP A 155 -2.95 2.13 16.37
CA TRP A 155 -3.83 1.00 16.16
C TRP A 155 -3.18 0.03 15.20
N VAL A 156 -3.16 -1.25 15.52
CA VAL A 156 -2.40 -2.27 14.78
C VAL A 156 -3.26 -3.48 14.49
N CYS A 157 -3.22 -3.94 13.24
CA CYS A 157 -3.65 -5.29 12.85
C CYS A 157 -2.50 -6.27 13.06
N GLU A 158 -2.73 -7.36 13.81
CA GLU A 158 -1.78 -8.47 13.92
C GLU A 158 -2.03 -9.52 12.84
N GLY A 159 -0.96 -10.14 12.34
CA GLY A 159 -0.99 -11.21 11.34
C GLY A 159 -0.32 -12.50 11.83
N VAL A 160 -0.61 -12.91 13.08
CA VAL A 160 -0.06 -14.14 13.68
C VAL A 160 -0.47 -15.38 12.89
N ASN A 161 -1.70 -15.40 12.39
CA ASN A 161 -2.26 -16.47 11.57
C ASN A 161 -2.11 -16.26 10.07
N TYR A 162 -1.15 -15.39 9.64
CA TYR A 162 -0.93 -15.10 8.23
C TYR A 162 -0.70 -16.34 7.40
N ARG A 163 -1.50 -16.51 6.34
CA ARG A 163 -1.45 -17.64 5.39
C ARG A 163 -1.57 -19.01 6.06
N SER A 164 -2.28 -19.09 7.18
CA SER A 164 -2.40 -20.31 8.00
C SER A 164 -2.89 -21.53 7.23
N THR A 165 -3.75 -21.34 6.22
CA THR A 165 -4.24 -22.42 5.33
C THR A 165 -3.20 -22.88 4.31
N PHE A 166 -2.17 -22.09 4.05
CA PHE A 166 -1.07 -22.40 3.13
C PHE A 166 0.18 -22.89 3.84
N GLN A 167 0.22 -22.80 5.17
CA GLN A 167 1.38 -23.17 5.97
C GLN A 167 1.20 -24.57 6.59
N PRO A 168 2.26 -25.39 6.65
CA PRO A 168 2.16 -26.75 7.19
C PRO A 168 1.87 -26.81 8.71
N TRP A 169 2.08 -25.69 9.43
CA TRP A 169 1.79 -25.61 10.87
C TRP A 169 0.37 -25.11 11.18
N GLY A 170 -0.35 -24.57 10.19
CA GLY A 170 -1.74 -24.15 10.36
C GLY A 170 -1.89 -22.90 11.23
N VAL A 171 -3.00 -22.84 11.97
CA VAL A 171 -3.35 -21.72 12.87
C VAL A 171 -2.47 -21.74 14.12
N LEU A 172 -1.72 -20.67 14.38
CA LEU A 172 -0.85 -20.53 15.55
C LEU A 172 -1.59 -19.95 16.76
N GLN A 173 -2.57 -19.08 16.54
CA GLN A 173 -3.40 -18.45 17.56
C GLN A 173 -4.87 -18.82 17.38
N PRO A 174 -5.37 -19.90 18.07
CA PRO A 174 -6.73 -20.39 17.88
C PRO A 174 -7.85 -19.38 18.22
N ALA A 175 -7.57 -18.40 19.11
CA ALA A 175 -8.53 -17.35 19.44
C ALA A 175 -8.72 -16.32 18.30
N GLY A 176 -7.90 -16.42 17.25
CA GLY A 176 -7.85 -15.45 16.16
C GLY A 176 -6.87 -14.31 16.42
N ASP A 177 -6.59 -13.56 15.37
CA ASP A 177 -5.71 -12.40 15.44
C ASP A 177 -6.39 -11.20 16.12
N ARG A 178 -5.60 -10.19 16.48
CA ARG A 178 -6.08 -9.04 17.27
C ARG A 178 -5.98 -7.74 16.48
N ILE A 179 -6.90 -6.83 16.78
CA ILE A 179 -6.72 -5.39 16.59
C ILE A 179 -6.38 -4.82 17.95
N ILE A 180 -5.24 -4.17 18.07
CA ILE A 180 -4.75 -3.61 19.33
C ILE A 180 -4.54 -2.11 19.25
N ILE A 181 -4.68 -1.43 20.40
CA ILE A 181 -4.39 -0.01 20.58
C ILE A 181 -3.19 0.11 21.50
N LEU A 182 -2.13 0.77 21.04
CA LEU A 182 -0.90 1.02 21.78
C LEU A 182 -0.82 2.48 22.21
N GLU A 183 -0.52 2.70 23.47
CA GLU A 183 -0.45 4.03 24.09
C GLU A 183 0.87 4.22 24.85
N ASP A 184 1.49 5.37 24.68
CA ASP A 184 2.54 5.90 25.57
C ASP A 184 1.85 6.78 26.61
N THR A 185 1.52 6.24 27.81
CA THR A 185 0.70 6.98 28.80
C THR A 185 1.51 7.95 29.63
N ASP A 186 2.82 7.75 29.76
CA ASP A 186 3.72 8.60 30.56
C ASP A 186 4.50 9.65 29.72
N GLY A 187 4.41 9.58 28.37
CA GLY A 187 5.02 10.55 27.45
C GLY A 187 6.53 10.36 27.26
N ASN A 188 7.06 9.18 27.55
CA ASN A 188 8.48 8.87 27.39
C ASN A 188 8.90 8.45 25.98
N GLY A 189 7.93 8.22 25.08
CA GLY A 189 8.12 7.81 23.70
C GLY A 189 8.08 6.31 23.45
N LEU A 190 7.85 5.51 24.51
CA LEU A 190 7.68 4.06 24.43
C LEU A 190 6.26 3.71 24.92
N ALA A 191 5.53 2.91 24.17
CA ALA A 191 4.22 2.44 24.57
C ALA A 191 4.32 1.61 25.85
N ASP A 192 3.45 1.93 26.82
CA ASP A 192 3.38 1.29 28.14
C ASP A 192 2.01 0.66 28.41
N LYS A 193 1.04 0.86 27.49
CA LYS A 193 -0.29 0.29 27.59
C LYS A 193 -0.72 -0.30 26.25
N GLU A 194 -1.25 -1.52 26.29
CA GLU A 194 -1.92 -2.20 25.19
C GLU A 194 -3.39 -2.45 25.56
N THR A 195 -4.28 -2.21 24.61
CA THR A 195 -5.69 -2.56 24.73
C THR A 195 -6.09 -3.38 23.51
N THR A 196 -6.59 -4.59 23.70
CA THR A 196 -7.17 -5.38 22.62
C THR A 196 -8.55 -4.82 22.27
N PHE A 197 -8.64 -4.15 21.11
CA PHE A 197 -9.88 -3.55 20.61
C PHE A 197 -10.85 -4.61 20.09
N TYR A 198 -10.34 -5.60 19.35
CA TYR A 198 -11.10 -6.75 18.85
C TYR A 198 -10.18 -7.96 18.68
N GLN A 199 -10.71 -9.15 18.89
CA GLN A 199 -10.02 -10.42 18.62
C GLN A 199 -11.03 -11.42 18.04
N GLY A 200 -10.65 -12.11 16.96
CA GLY A 200 -11.51 -13.12 16.36
C GLY A 200 -10.86 -13.83 15.17
N THR A 201 -11.33 -15.03 14.90
CA THR A 201 -10.87 -15.85 13.76
C THR A 201 -11.29 -15.28 12.40
N ASP A 202 -12.22 -14.34 12.39
CA ASP A 202 -12.74 -13.64 11.22
C ASP A 202 -11.88 -12.45 10.77
N ILE A 203 -10.86 -12.10 11.56
CA ILE A 203 -9.86 -11.10 11.23
C ILE A 203 -8.43 -11.69 11.18
N ASN A 204 -8.31 -13.00 10.97
CA ASN A 204 -7.00 -13.63 10.83
C ASN A 204 -6.22 -12.99 9.66
N ALA A 205 -5.05 -12.47 9.97
CA ALA A 205 -4.19 -11.74 9.05
C ALA A 205 -4.94 -10.61 8.30
N ALA A 206 -5.66 -9.76 9.04
CA ALA A 206 -6.24 -8.55 8.47
C ALA A 206 -5.12 -7.69 7.84
N LEU A 207 -5.36 -7.17 6.63
CA LEU A 207 -4.36 -6.47 5.82
C LEU A 207 -4.60 -4.97 5.71
N GLY A 208 -5.53 -4.42 6.48
CA GLY A 208 -5.77 -2.99 6.48
C GLY A 208 -6.64 -2.53 7.65
N ILE A 209 -6.30 -1.35 8.18
CA ILE A 209 -7.07 -0.66 9.20
C ILE A 209 -7.20 0.83 8.87
N CYS A 210 -8.38 1.41 9.13
CA CYS A 210 -8.60 2.86 9.06
C CYS A 210 -9.42 3.30 10.27
N VAL A 211 -8.88 4.20 11.09
CA VAL A 211 -9.49 4.64 12.34
C VAL A 211 -10.30 5.91 12.12
N LEU A 212 -11.59 5.84 12.34
CA LEU A 212 -12.57 6.90 12.12
C LEU A 212 -13.29 7.26 13.41
N GLY A 213 -12.60 7.92 14.32
CA GLY A 213 -13.11 8.29 15.64
C GLY A 213 -13.23 7.08 16.57
N ASN A 214 -14.45 6.65 16.90
CA ASN A 214 -14.71 5.45 17.70
C ASN A 214 -14.92 4.17 16.87
N LYS A 215 -14.57 4.23 15.57
CA LYS A 215 -14.72 3.12 14.64
C LYS A 215 -13.39 2.77 14.01
N ALA A 216 -13.20 1.49 13.70
CA ALA A 216 -12.16 1.01 12.83
C ALA A 216 -12.77 0.26 11.63
N ILE A 217 -12.38 0.63 10.41
CA ILE A 217 -12.64 -0.18 9.23
C ILE A 217 -11.49 -1.17 9.13
N VAL A 218 -11.78 -2.46 9.10
CA VAL A 218 -10.79 -3.54 9.07
C VAL A 218 -11.04 -4.41 7.86
N SER A 219 -10.04 -4.53 7.00
CA SER A 219 -10.10 -5.38 5.82
C SER A 219 -9.45 -6.74 6.07
N CYS A 220 -10.24 -7.78 5.95
CA CYS A 220 -9.79 -9.17 6.04
C CYS A 220 -10.65 -10.02 5.11
N SER A 221 -10.10 -10.39 3.94
CA SER A 221 -10.85 -11.24 2.99
C SER A 221 -11.47 -12.47 3.70
N PRO A 222 -12.75 -12.82 3.47
CA PRO A 222 -13.62 -12.32 2.41
C PRO A 222 -14.44 -11.06 2.75
N ASN A 223 -14.19 -10.38 3.87
CA ASN A 223 -15.00 -9.29 4.35
C ASN A 223 -14.20 -8.02 4.62
N VAL A 224 -14.91 -6.90 4.65
CA VAL A 224 -14.48 -5.66 5.27
C VAL A 224 -15.46 -5.36 6.38
N PHE A 225 -14.94 -5.16 7.60
CA PHE A 225 -15.73 -4.90 8.80
C PHE A 225 -15.66 -3.44 9.23
N VAL A 226 -16.74 -2.96 9.82
CA VAL A 226 -16.75 -1.75 10.64
C VAL A 226 -16.93 -2.20 12.09
N LEU A 227 -15.87 -2.06 12.86
CA LEU A 227 -15.84 -2.33 14.30
C LEU A 227 -16.06 -1.02 15.05
N THR A 228 -17.01 -0.97 15.97
CA THR A 228 -17.36 0.26 16.70
C THR A 228 -17.32 0.02 18.19
N ASP A 229 -16.67 0.92 18.90
CA ASP A 229 -16.74 1.08 20.36
C ASP A 229 -17.85 2.09 20.65
N THR A 230 -19.00 1.63 21.17
CA THR A 230 -20.18 2.49 21.39
C THR A 230 -20.23 3.07 22.79
N ASP A 231 -19.56 2.47 23.77
CA ASP A 231 -19.55 2.90 25.18
C ASP A 231 -18.25 3.58 25.62
N GLY A 232 -17.20 3.57 24.76
CA GLY A 232 -15.95 4.30 24.99
C GLY A 232 -14.94 3.57 25.89
N ASP A 233 -15.06 2.26 26.07
CA ASP A 233 -14.17 1.46 26.91
C ASP A 233 -12.87 1.03 26.18
N GLY A 234 -12.76 1.31 24.89
CA GLY A 234 -11.64 0.95 24.04
C GLY A 234 -11.74 -0.46 23.45
N ARG A 235 -12.94 -1.05 23.44
CA ARG A 235 -13.24 -2.35 22.84
C ARG A 235 -14.40 -2.24 21.88
N ALA A 236 -14.36 -3.00 20.80
CA ALA A 236 -15.48 -3.03 19.87
C ALA A 236 -16.63 -3.88 20.44
N ASP A 237 -17.79 -3.27 20.64
CA ASP A 237 -19.02 -3.93 21.04
C ASP A 237 -20.03 -4.08 19.90
N LYS A 238 -19.77 -3.45 18.75
CA LYS A 238 -20.56 -3.57 17.55
C LYS A 238 -19.68 -3.89 16.33
N LYS A 239 -20.10 -4.92 15.56
CA LYS A 239 -19.46 -5.30 14.30
C LYS A 239 -20.48 -5.33 13.17
N GLU A 240 -20.14 -4.67 12.06
CA GLU A 240 -20.95 -4.63 10.84
C GLU A 240 -20.06 -5.01 9.65
N VAL A 241 -20.66 -5.67 8.64
CA VAL A 241 -19.99 -5.94 7.37
C VAL A 241 -20.23 -4.75 6.45
N LEU A 242 -19.16 -4.14 5.94
CA LEU A 242 -19.22 -3.07 4.93
C LEU A 242 -19.27 -3.67 3.53
N PHE A 243 -18.36 -4.61 3.24
CA PHE A 243 -18.28 -5.37 2.00
C PHE A 243 -18.01 -6.85 2.29
N SER A 244 -18.36 -7.71 1.35
CA SER A 244 -18.21 -9.16 1.44
C SER A 244 -17.81 -9.78 0.10
N GLY A 245 -17.65 -11.10 0.08
CA GLY A 245 -17.44 -11.90 -1.14
C GLY A 245 -16.08 -11.68 -1.81
N ILE A 246 -15.16 -11.01 -1.14
CA ILE A 246 -13.83 -10.69 -1.66
C ILE A 246 -12.98 -11.96 -1.64
N GLY A 247 -12.34 -12.28 -2.76
CA GLY A 247 -11.37 -13.38 -2.86
C GLY A 247 -10.07 -13.09 -2.12
N GLY A 248 -9.09 -14.00 -2.25
CA GLY A 248 -7.81 -13.86 -1.56
C GLY A 248 -7.93 -14.08 -0.05
N VAL A 249 -8.78 -15.02 0.37
CA VAL A 249 -8.92 -15.40 1.78
C VAL A 249 -7.61 -16.01 2.26
N ASP A 250 -7.13 -15.54 3.41
CA ASP A 250 -5.85 -15.95 3.99
C ASP A 250 -4.68 -15.78 3.00
N HIS A 251 -4.75 -14.75 2.15
CA HIS A 251 -3.80 -14.45 1.09
C HIS A 251 -3.53 -12.95 1.01
N ASP A 252 -2.31 -12.58 0.68
CA ASP A 252 -1.82 -11.22 0.56
C ASP A 252 -2.22 -10.48 -0.73
N HIS A 253 -3.06 -11.06 -1.59
CA HIS A 253 -3.61 -10.45 -2.80
C HIS A 253 -5.13 -10.21 -2.71
N GLY A 254 -5.65 -10.11 -1.50
CA GLY A 254 -7.05 -9.79 -1.21
C GLY A 254 -7.33 -8.30 -1.13
N VAL A 255 -8.28 -7.93 -0.25
CA VAL A 255 -8.56 -6.53 0.09
C VAL A 255 -7.50 -6.01 1.06
N HIS A 256 -7.10 -4.75 0.86
CA HIS A 256 -6.06 -4.10 1.65
C HIS A 256 -6.57 -2.85 2.37
N ALA A 257 -5.65 -1.90 2.67
CA ALA A 257 -5.91 -0.77 3.51
C ALA A 257 -6.95 0.22 2.97
N PHE A 258 -7.59 0.91 3.90
CA PHE A 258 -8.52 2.00 3.63
C PHE A 258 -7.93 3.32 4.12
N THR A 259 -8.23 4.40 3.41
CA THR A 259 -7.87 5.75 3.85
C THR A 259 -9.02 6.73 3.63
N PHE A 260 -9.12 7.75 4.48
CA PHE A 260 -10.12 8.82 4.36
C PHE A 260 -9.59 9.92 3.47
N GLY A 261 -10.38 10.31 2.46
CA GLY A 261 -10.03 11.36 1.51
C GLY A 261 -10.55 12.75 1.88
N PRO A 262 -9.97 13.81 1.28
CA PRO A 262 -10.37 15.20 1.55
C PRO A 262 -11.79 15.52 1.08
N ASP A 263 -12.34 14.70 0.21
CA ASP A 263 -13.72 14.79 -0.30
C ASP A 263 -14.77 14.13 0.60
N GLY A 264 -14.36 13.55 1.73
CA GLY A 264 -15.24 12.89 2.68
C GLY A 264 -15.55 11.44 2.32
N LYS A 265 -14.83 10.85 1.39
CA LYS A 265 -15.00 9.47 0.95
C LYS A 265 -13.89 8.55 1.50
N LEU A 266 -14.14 7.25 1.44
CA LEU A 266 -13.15 6.21 1.67
C LEU A 266 -12.49 5.83 0.34
N TYR A 267 -11.17 5.65 0.37
CA TYR A 267 -10.37 5.11 -0.71
C TYR A 267 -9.74 3.80 -0.25
N PHE A 268 -9.70 2.83 -1.14
CA PHE A 268 -9.13 1.52 -0.84
C PHE A 268 -8.72 0.81 -2.12
N ASN A 269 -7.97 -0.25 -1.97
CA ASN A 269 -7.60 -1.10 -3.09
C ASN A 269 -7.76 -2.58 -2.75
N PHE A 270 -7.74 -3.39 -3.79
CA PHE A 270 -7.63 -4.83 -3.68
C PHE A 270 -6.73 -5.41 -4.77
N GLY A 271 -6.10 -6.55 -4.48
CA GLY A 271 -5.21 -7.25 -5.39
C GLY A 271 -5.96 -8.12 -6.40
N ASN A 272 -5.22 -8.75 -7.30
CA ASN A 272 -5.75 -9.55 -8.41
C ASN A 272 -6.53 -10.80 -7.99
N GLU A 273 -6.38 -11.31 -6.75
CA GLU A 273 -7.13 -12.46 -6.25
C GLU A 273 -8.45 -12.08 -5.57
N SER A 274 -8.79 -10.79 -5.52
CA SER A 274 -9.99 -10.30 -4.83
C SER A 274 -11.32 -10.74 -5.45
N LYS A 275 -11.33 -11.26 -6.67
CA LYS A 275 -12.46 -11.81 -7.42
C LYS A 275 -13.60 -10.82 -7.62
N GLN A 276 -14.40 -10.53 -6.60
CA GLN A 276 -15.60 -9.71 -6.71
C GLN A 276 -15.86 -8.95 -5.40
N LEU A 277 -16.35 -7.72 -5.52
CA LEU A 277 -16.83 -6.94 -4.38
C LEU A 277 -18.36 -7.13 -4.26
N LYS A 278 -18.83 -7.50 -3.08
CA LYS A 278 -20.25 -7.71 -2.78
C LYS A 278 -20.72 -6.85 -1.62
N ARG A 279 -22.01 -6.58 -1.61
CA ARG A 279 -22.70 -5.97 -0.47
C ARG A 279 -22.87 -6.99 0.67
N PRO A 280 -23.22 -6.55 1.87
CA PRO A 280 -23.49 -7.47 3.00
C PRO A 280 -24.55 -8.54 2.73
N ASP A 281 -25.52 -8.24 1.87
CA ASP A 281 -26.58 -9.19 1.46
C ASP A 281 -26.13 -10.20 0.40
N GLY A 282 -24.86 -10.16 -0.01
CA GLY A 282 -24.27 -11.04 -1.02
C GLY A 282 -24.50 -10.60 -2.47
N SER A 283 -25.24 -9.52 -2.72
CA SER A 283 -25.42 -8.96 -4.07
C SER A 283 -24.13 -8.32 -4.59
N PRO A 284 -23.83 -8.38 -5.90
CA PRO A 284 -22.68 -7.70 -6.49
C PRO A 284 -22.73 -6.19 -6.23
N VAL A 285 -21.58 -5.58 -6.00
CA VAL A 285 -21.44 -4.13 -6.02
C VAL A 285 -21.42 -3.68 -7.48
N ILE A 286 -22.38 -2.81 -7.80
CA ILE A 286 -22.41 -2.08 -9.06
C ILE A 286 -21.90 -0.68 -8.80
N ASP A 287 -20.95 -0.23 -9.61
CA ASP A 287 -20.36 1.11 -9.50
C ASP A 287 -21.33 2.20 -10.00
N ILE A 288 -20.95 3.45 -9.84
CA ILE A 288 -21.77 4.60 -10.29
C ILE A 288 -21.97 4.67 -11.81
N GLU A 289 -21.22 3.89 -12.59
CA GLU A 289 -21.34 3.79 -14.06
C GLU A 289 -22.21 2.60 -14.49
N GLY A 290 -22.74 1.83 -13.53
CA GLY A 290 -23.59 0.66 -13.80
C GLY A 290 -22.81 -0.63 -14.10
N ARG A 291 -21.52 -0.70 -13.75
CA ARG A 291 -20.63 -1.83 -14.01
C ARG A 291 -20.39 -2.63 -12.74
N GLU A 292 -20.28 -3.93 -12.88
CA GLU A 292 -19.96 -4.82 -11.77
C GLU A 292 -18.48 -4.68 -11.37
N VAL A 293 -18.20 -4.54 -10.08
CA VAL A 293 -16.84 -4.47 -9.53
C VAL A 293 -16.29 -5.89 -9.32
N ALA A 294 -15.61 -6.40 -10.33
CA ALA A 294 -15.07 -7.76 -10.36
C ALA A 294 -13.69 -7.81 -11.02
N ALA A 295 -12.77 -8.61 -10.45
CA ALA A 295 -11.41 -8.80 -10.97
C ALA A 295 -11.34 -9.61 -12.28
N LYS A 296 -12.44 -10.22 -12.69
CA LYS A 296 -12.60 -10.91 -13.98
C LYS A 296 -13.83 -10.34 -14.68
N GLY A 297 -13.66 -9.27 -15.41
CA GLY A 297 -14.75 -8.56 -16.07
C GLY A 297 -14.25 -7.77 -17.28
N ASN A 298 -15.12 -6.93 -17.80
CA ASN A 298 -14.83 -5.95 -18.83
C ASN A 298 -15.60 -4.67 -18.53
N PRO A 299 -14.95 -3.53 -18.36
CA PRO A 299 -13.50 -3.31 -18.55
C PRO A 299 -12.64 -3.72 -17.35
N TYR A 300 -13.23 -3.87 -16.13
CA TYR A 300 -12.47 -4.10 -14.92
C TYR A 300 -11.86 -5.49 -14.87
N ARG A 301 -10.59 -5.55 -14.46
CA ARG A 301 -9.87 -6.79 -14.23
C ARG A 301 -8.76 -6.60 -13.20
N ASN A 302 -8.32 -7.70 -12.59
CA ASN A 302 -7.23 -7.77 -11.63
C ASN A 302 -7.38 -6.80 -10.45
N GLY A 303 -6.27 -6.26 -9.93
CA GLY A 303 -6.28 -5.29 -8.85
C GLY A 303 -6.91 -3.96 -9.25
N MET A 304 -7.49 -3.26 -8.27
CA MET A 304 -8.20 -2.00 -8.48
C MET A 304 -7.93 -1.00 -7.35
N VAL A 305 -8.05 0.28 -7.68
CA VAL A 305 -8.21 1.37 -6.71
C VAL A 305 -9.64 1.87 -6.78
N LEU A 306 -10.26 1.96 -5.62
CA LEU A 306 -11.68 2.27 -5.49
C LEU A 306 -11.90 3.45 -4.54
N ARG A 307 -13.05 4.09 -4.70
CA ARG A 307 -13.55 5.13 -3.82
C ARG A 307 -15.04 4.89 -3.54
N CYS A 308 -15.49 5.13 -2.30
CA CYS A 308 -16.91 5.03 -1.94
C CYS A 308 -17.30 6.00 -0.82
N ASN A 309 -18.59 6.13 -0.54
CA ASN A 309 -19.06 6.80 0.67
C ASN A 309 -18.70 5.97 1.92
N LEU A 310 -18.74 6.62 3.11
CA LEU A 310 -18.40 5.96 4.39
C LEU A 310 -19.27 4.73 4.71
N ASN A 311 -20.46 4.64 4.11
CA ASN A 311 -21.38 3.51 4.26
C ASN A 311 -21.26 2.47 3.13
N GLY A 312 -20.24 2.56 2.27
CA GLY A 312 -20.03 1.65 1.14
C GLY A 312 -20.93 1.91 -0.08
N SER A 313 -21.71 2.98 -0.10
CA SER A 313 -22.50 3.36 -1.29
C SER A 313 -21.65 4.15 -2.30
N ASP A 314 -22.20 4.34 -3.52
CA ASP A 314 -21.57 5.11 -4.60
C ASP A 314 -20.11 4.70 -4.86
N VAL A 315 -19.89 3.40 -5.06
CA VAL A 315 -18.57 2.87 -5.38
C VAL A 315 -18.12 3.33 -6.77
N GLU A 316 -16.90 3.80 -6.85
CA GLU A 316 -16.25 4.24 -8.08
C GLU A 316 -14.93 3.46 -8.26
N VAL A 317 -14.65 2.98 -9.46
CA VAL A 317 -13.35 2.40 -9.81
C VAL A 317 -12.47 3.50 -10.42
N LEU A 318 -11.44 3.92 -9.69
CA LEU A 318 -10.53 4.99 -10.11
C LEU A 318 -9.43 4.49 -11.06
N GLY A 319 -9.03 3.24 -10.92
CA GLY A 319 -8.05 2.60 -11.79
C GLY A 319 -8.11 1.09 -11.62
N TYR A 320 -7.73 0.36 -12.66
CA TYR A 320 -7.85 -1.09 -12.70
C TYR A 320 -6.69 -1.74 -13.44
N ASN A 321 -6.65 -3.08 -13.39
CA ASN A 321 -5.63 -3.91 -14.01
C ASN A 321 -4.25 -3.72 -13.37
N PHE A 322 -4.24 -3.61 -12.03
CA PHE A 322 -3.06 -3.73 -11.20
C PHE A 322 -2.82 -5.20 -10.85
N ARG A 323 -1.62 -5.52 -10.37
CA ARG A 323 -1.36 -6.84 -9.81
C ARG A 323 -1.77 -6.90 -8.34
N ASN A 324 -1.00 -6.29 -7.47
CA ASN A 324 -1.25 -6.32 -6.02
C ASN A 324 -0.84 -4.99 -5.36
N PRO A 325 -1.67 -3.94 -5.49
CA PRO A 325 -1.48 -2.72 -4.74
C PRO A 325 -1.85 -2.95 -3.27
N TYR A 326 -1.00 -2.53 -2.33
CA TYR A 326 -1.24 -2.77 -0.90
C TYR A 326 -2.04 -1.63 -0.26
N GLU A 327 -1.63 -0.40 -0.49
CA GLU A 327 -2.29 0.79 0.05
C GLU A 327 -2.36 1.92 -0.97
N ALA A 328 -3.34 2.81 -0.80
CA ALA A 328 -3.49 4.04 -1.56
C ALA A 328 -3.38 5.26 -0.65
N ALA A 329 -2.64 6.26 -1.07
CA ALA A 329 -2.53 7.55 -0.40
C ALA A 329 -3.23 8.64 -1.19
N VAL A 330 -3.94 9.54 -0.50
CA VAL A 330 -4.70 10.64 -1.10
C VAL A 330 -4.24 11.96 -0.51
N ASP A 331 -3.80 12.89 -1.36
CA ASP A 331 -3.38 14.20 -0.92
C ASP A 331 -4.56 15.19 -0.74
N SER A 332 -4.26 16.38 -0.23
CA SER A 332 -5.28 17.41 0.03
C SER A 332 -6.01 17.91 -1.22
N PHE A 333 -5.47 17.68 -2.42
CA PHE A 333 -6.11 18.03 -3.69
C PHE A 333 -6.98 16.89 -4.25
N GLY A 334 -6.99 15.73 -3.58
CA GLY A 334 -7.67 14.53 -4.04
C GLY A 334 -6.88 13.77 -5.11
N THR A 335 -5.56 13.98 -5.20
CA THR A 335 -4.69 13.19 -6.07
C THR A 335 -4.34 11.88 -5.39
N VAL A 336 -4.47 10.76 -6.10
CA VAL A 336 -4.30 9.42 -5.56
C VAL A 336 -2.98 8.82 -6.06
N TRP A 337 -2.26 8.21 -5.14
CA TRP A 337 -0.97 7.55 -5.35
C TRP A 337 -1.00 6.15 -4.77
N GLN A 338 -0.27 5.23 -5.36
CA GLN A 338 -0.07 3.89 -4.79
C GLN A 338 1.18 3.21 -5.36
N SER A 339 1.61 2.16 -4.68
CA SER A 339 2.57 1.18 -5.21
C SER A 339 1.84 0.01 -5.85
N ASP A 340 2.55 -0.79 -6.67
CA ASP A 340 2.03 -2.03 -7.24
C ASP A 340 3.15 -3.07 -7.31
N ASN A 341 2.88 -4.25 -6.77
CA ASN A 341 3.83 -5.35 -6.73
C ASN A 341 3.88 -6.06 -8.08
N ASP A 342 5.05 -6.58 -8.44
CA ASP A 342 5.30 -7.32 -9.68
C ASP A 342 5.27 -8.85 -9.48
N ASP A 343 5.41 -9.60 -10.57
CA ASP A 343 5.67 -11.03 -10.49
C ASP A 343 7.14 -11.29 -10.10
N ASP A 344 7.38 -12.34 -9.31
CA ASP A 344 8.70 -12.70 -8.82
C ASP A 344 9.75 -12.75 -9.95
N GLY A 345 10.81 -11.97 -9.77
CA GLY A 345 11.94 -11.92 -10.71
C GLY A 345 11.80 -10.94 -11.88
N SER A 346 10.64 -10.31 -12.09
CA SER A 346 10.45 -9.32 -13.16
C SER A 346 11.12 -7.97 -12.87
N LYS A 347 11.38 -7.67 -11.60
CA LYS A 347 11.97 -6.41 -11.12
C LYS A 347 11.21 -5.18 -11.61
N ALA A 348 9.89 -5.28 -11.60
CA ALA A 348 8.97 -4.30 -12.17
C ALA A 348 8.09 -3.60 -11.13
N VAL A 349 8.38 -3.75 -9.83
CA VAL A 349 7.68 -2.99 -8.77
C VAL A 349 7.66 -1.52 -9.13
N ARG A 350 6.51 -0.88 -8.97
CA ARG A 350 6.32 0.50 -9.43
C ARG A 350 5.55 1.36 -8.42
N MET A 351 5.79 2.66 -8.52
CA MET A 351 4.94 3.71 -7.98
C MET A 351 4.03 4.25 -9.08
N ASN A 352 2.79 4.55 -8.75
CA ASN A 352 1.78 5.04 -9.67
C ASN A 352 1.16 6.36 -9.20
N TYR A 353 0.95 7.25 -10.15
CA TYR A 353 -0.08 8.29 -10.08
C TYR A 353 -1.37 7.68 -10.67
N ILE A 354 -2.46 7.74 -9.92
CA ILE A 354 -3.74 7.21 -10.38
C ILE A 354 -4.43 8.22 -11.29
N LEU A 355 -4.32 7.99 -12.59
CA LEU A 355 -5.12 8.68 -13.59
C LEU A 355 -6.51 8.05 -13.59
N GLU A 356 -7.53 8.82 -13.20
CA GLU A 356 -8.90 8.28 -13.04
C GLU A 356 -9.40 7.57 -14.30
N HIS A 357 -10.04 6.41 -14.12
CA HIS A 357 -10.53 5.49 -15.15
C HIS A 357 -9.43 4.78 -15.96
N GLY A 358 -8.16 4.85 -15.54
CA GLY A 358 -7.01 4.30 -16.25
C GLY A 358 -6.90 2.78 -16.14
N ASN A 359 -6.39 2.16 -17.23
CA ASN A 359 -5.91 0.77 -17.27
C ASN A 359 -4.41 0.76 -16.98
N PHE A 360 -3.98 0.03 -15.94
CA PHE A 360 -2.59 0.01 -15.51
C PHE A 360 -1.78 -1.20 -16.03
N GLY A 361 -2.38 -2.02 -16.88
CA GLY A 361 -1.66 -2.90 -17.81
C GLY A 361 -1.00 -4.14 -17.20
N PHE A 362 -1.45 -4.67 -16.05
CA PHE A 362 -0.89 -5.91 -15.54
C PHE A 362 -1.14 -7.09 -16.50
N TYR A 363 -2.35 -7.19 -17.02
CA TYR A 363 -2.68 -8.14 -18.09
C TYR A 363 -3.07 -7.41 -19.36
N ASP A 364 -2.85 -8.06 -20.50
CA ASP A 364 -3.34 -7.60 -21.79
C ASP A 364 -4.85 -7.35 -21.73
N GLU A 365 -5.27 -6.15 -22.16
CA GLU A 365 -6.67 -5.72 -22.07
C GLU A 365 -7.62 -6.61 -22.85
N LEU A 366 -7.19 -7.11 -24.00
CA LEU A 366 -8.05 -7.83 -24.96
C LEU A 366 -8.11 -9.32 -24.66
N THR A 367 -6.95 -9.92 -24.40
CA THR A 367 -6.81 -11.38 -24.25
C THR A 367 -6.78 -11.84 -22.80
N GLY A 368 -6.47 -10.95 -21.86
CA GLY A 368 -6.22 -11.33 -20.47
C GLY A 368 -4.90 -12.08 -20.26
N ALA A 369 -4.00 -12.05 -21.25
CA ALA A 369 -2.72 -12.72 -21.17
C ALA A 369 -1.73 -11.94 -20.29
N GLY A 370 -0.87 -12.67 -19.58
CA GLY A 370 0.23 -12.07 -18.80
C GLY A 370 1.39 -11.63 -19.71
N TRP A 371 2.31 -10.89 -19.13
CA TRP A 371 3.45 -10.26 -19.79
C TRP A 371 4.39 -11.20 -20.58
N GLY A 372 4.43 -12.49 -20.23
CA GLY A 372 5.24 -13.49 -20.93
C GLY A 372 4.67 -13.93 -22.29
N GLN A 373 3.41 -13.64 -22.57
CA GLN A 373 2.77 -13.99 -23.86
C GLN A 373 3.26 -13.06 -24.96
N LYS A 374 3.67 -13.67 -26.09
CA LYS A 374 4.12 -12.92 -27.28
C LYS A 374 2.96 -12.13 -27.88
N ARG A 375 3.19 -10.86 -28.16
CA ARG A 375 2.28 -9.95 -28.85
C ARG A 375 3.06 -9.05 -29.82
N SER A 376 2.37 -8.44 -30.77
CA SER A 376 2.97 -7.41 -31.63
C SER A 376 3.35 -6.19 -30.78
N ASN A 377 4.43 -5.52 -31.15
CA ASN A 377 4.96 -4.33 -30.45
C ASN A 377 5.28 -4.55 -28.96
N MET A 378 5.66 -5.77 -28.58
CA MET A 378 6.01 -6.09 -27.20
C MET A 378 7.35 -5.42 -26.82
N GLU A 379 7.42 -4.88 -25.62
CA GLU A 379 8.63 -4.26 -25.08
C GLU A 379 9.76 -5.30 -24.92
N GLU A 380 10.99 -4.89 -25.18
CA GLU A 380 12.18 -5.72 -24.96
C GLU A 380 12.52 -5.83 -23.47
N GLU A 381 12.43 -4.71 -22.74
CA GLU A 381 12.70 -4.65 -21.30
C GLU A 381 11.57 -5.27 -20.49
N ILE A 382 11.91 -6.26 -19.63
CA ILE A 382 10.93 -6.99 -18.81
C ILE A 382 10.10 -6.04 -17.93
N PRO A 383 10.67 -5.04 -17.20
CA PRO A 383 9.86 -4.16 -16.39
C PRO A 383 8.78 -3.38 -17.15
N LEU A 384 9.06 -2.96 -18.37
CA LEU A 384 8.07 -2.28 -19.22
C LEU A 384 7.05 -3.27 -19.80
N ARG A 385 7.54 -4.43 -20.27
CA ARG A 385 6.73 -5.54 -20.78
C ARG A 385 5.73 -6.05 -19.74
N HIS A 386 6.14 -6.14 -18.50
CA HIS A 386 5.31 -6.58 -17.38
C HIS A 386 4.03 -5.75 -17.24
N TRP A 387 4.10 -4.47 -17.56
CA TRP A 387 3.00 -3.53 -17.48
C TRP A 387 2.40 -3.13 -18.84
N HIS A 388 2.69 -3.85 -19.91
CA HIS A 388 2.16 -3.60 -21.26
C HIS A 388 2.28 -2.12 -21.71
N GLN A 389 3.42 -1.49 -21.42
CA GLN A 389 3.59 -0.04 -21.57
C GLN A 389 3.49 0.47 -23.03
N ASN A 390 3.70 -0.40 -24.03
CA ASN A 390 3.56 -0.07 -25.46
C ASN A 390 2.13 -0.19 -25.99
N ASP A 391 1.17 -0.63 -25.17
CA ASP A 391 -0.22 -0.77 -25.60
C ASP A 391 -0.99 0.55 -25.49
N PRO A 392 -1.85 0.92 -26.46
CA PRO A 392 -2.71 2.08 -26.36
C PRO A 392 -3.75 1.89 -25.25
N GLY A 393 -3.89 2.87 -24.38
CA GLY A 393 -4.81 2.82 -23.23
C GLY A 393 -4.15 2.41 -21.92
N VAL A 394 -2.91 1.96 -21.94
CA VAL A 394 -2.15 1.66 -20.72
C VAL A 394 -1.51 2.93 -20.16
N ILE A 395 -1.78 3.19 -18.86
CA ILE A 395 -1.27 4.36 -18.17
C ILE A 395 0.23 4.21 -17.90
N PRO A 396 1.05 5.25 -18.14
CA PRO A 396 2.48 5.22 -17.85
C PRO A 396 2.78 4.93 -16.38
N ASN A 397 3.88 4.24 -16.10
CA ASN A 397 4.44 4.13 -14.75
C ASN A 397 4.97 5.49 -14.29
N LEU A 398 4.73 5.87 -13.03
CA LEU A 398 5.38 7.05 -12.44
C LEU A 398 6.87 6.78 -12.23
N LEU A 399 7.21 5.65 -11.62
CA LEU A 399 8.57 5.21 -11.35
C LEU A 399 8.61 3.70 -11.16
N ILE A 400 9.51 3.01 -11.86
CA ILE A 400 9.84 1.61 -11.58
C ILE A 400 10.92 1.59 -10.50
N THR A 401 10.67 0.90 -9.39
CA THR A 401 11.57 0.83 -8.25
C THR A 401 12.44 -0.43 -8.25
N GLY A 402 12.13 -1.40 -9.09
CA GLY A 402 12.89 -2.65 -9.25
C GLY A 402 12.29 -3.82 -8.48
N ALA A 403 13.13 -4.64 -7.85
CA ALA A 403 12.67 -5.72 -6.99
C ALA A 403 12.18 -5.17 -5.64
N GLY A 404 11.13 -5.78 -5.08
CA GLY A 404 10.60 -5.37 -3.79
C GLY A 404 9.39 -6.20 -3.36
N ALA A 405 8.81 -5.81 -2.23
CA ALA A 405 7.51 -6.20 -1.74
C ALA A 405 6.89 -4.92 -1.15
N PRO A 406 6.28 -4.09 -1.99
CA PRO A 406 5.74 -2.79 -1.59
C PRO A 406 4.56 -2.98 -0.64
N THR A 407 4.49 -2.13 0.38
CA THR A 407 3.49 -2.18 1.45
C THR A 407 2.84 -0.82 1.67
N GLY A 408 2.77 -0.32 2.89
CA GLY A 408 2.08 0.92 3.25
C GLY A 408 2.63 2.18 2.61
N ILE A 409 1.74 3.15 2.35
CA ILE A 409 2.05 4.44 1.74
C ILE A 409 1.25 5.56 2.38
N THR A 410 1.87 6.69 2.63
CA THR A 410 1.20 7.92 3.09
C THR A 410 1.69 9.15 2.36
N ILE A 411 0.92 10.24 2.41
CA ILE A 411 1.39 11.58 2.00
C ILE A 411 1.75 12.37 3.25
N TYR A 412 3.01 12.75 3.36
CA TYR A 412 3.46 13.57 4.49
C TYR A 412 3.13 15.04 4.28
N GLU A 413 1.97 15.48 4.75
CA GLU A 413 1.53 16.89 4.69
C GLU A 413 1.82 17.65 6.00
N GLY A 414 2.80 17.17 6.79
CA GLY A 414 3.31 17.82 7.99
C GLY A 414 4.45 18.80 7.73
N LYS A 415 4.81 19.55 8.77
CA LYS A 415 5.91 20.53 8.73
C LYS A 415 7.07 20.19 9.66
N LEU A 416 6.97 19.08 10.41
CA LEU A 416 7.98 18.66 11.38
C LEU A 416 9.24 18.12 10.67
N LEU A 417 9.08 17.23 9.70
CA LEU A 417 10.21 16.64 8.98
C LEU A 417 10.91 17.68 8.08
N PRO A 418 12.20 17.46 7.73
CA PRO A 418 12.93 18.32 6.80
C PRO A 418 12.16 18.58 5.51
N LYS A 419 12.34 19.79 4.95
CA LYS A 419 11.57 20.30 3.81
C LYS A 419 11.50 19.36 2.61
N GLN A 420 12.55 18.59 2.36
CA GLN A 420 12.61 17.60 1.25
C GLN A 420 11.59 16.47 1.36
N PHE A 421 11.07 16.20 2.57
CA PHE A 421 10.05 15.18 2.83
C PHE A 421 8.63 15.75 2.90
N GLN A 422 8.50 17.08 3.01
CA GLN A 422 7.19 17.72 3.14
C GLN A 422 6.41 17.66 1.83
N ASN A 423 5.13 17.34 1.92
CA ASN A 423 4.20 17.21 0.79
C ASN A 423 4.57 16.08 -0.21
N GLN A 424 5.30 15.07 0.23
CA GLN A 424 5.75 13.97 -0.59
C GLN A 424 5.17 12.64 -0.12
N MET A 425 5.17 11.66 -1.02
CA MET A 425 4.87 10.27 -0.69
C MET A 425 5.96 9.69 0.21
N ILE A 426 5.56 8.98 1.25
CA ILE A 426 6.43 8.11 2.06
C ILE A 426 5.87 6.71 1.96
N HIS A 427 6.71 5.72 1.69
CA HIS A 427 6.31 4.37 1.36
C HIS A 427 7.27 3.34 1.96
N CYS A 428 6.71 2.23 2.39
CA CYS A 428 7.43 1.07 2.91
C CYS A 428 7.61 0.00 1.83
N ASP A 429 8.76 -0.67 1.85
CA ASP A 429 9.02 -1.84 1.03
C ASP A 429 9.67 -2.93 1.90
N ALA A 430 8.89 -3.95 2.23
CA ALA A 430 9.29 -5.07 3.08
C ALA A 430 10.38 -5.94 2.42
N GLY A 431 10.35 -6.09 1.10
CA GLY A 431 11.31 -6.89 0.35
C GLY A 431 12.71 -6.30 0.39
N THR A 432 12.83 -5.00 0.17
CA THR A 432 14.09 -4.26 0.18
C THR A 432 14.45 -3.69 1.55
N ARG A 433 13.57 -3.82 2.55
CA ARG A 433 13.80 -3.34 3.93
C ARG A 433 14.03 -1.84 4.00
N LEU A 434 13.14 -1.08 3.36
CA LEU A 434 13.28 0.35 3.15
C LEU A 434 12.00 1.11 3.50
N VAL A 435 12.18 2.31 4.04
CA VAL A 435 11.17 3.36 4.05
C VAL A 435 11.70 4.50 3.19
N ARG A 436 10.97 4.87 2.15
CA ARG A 436 11.39 5.86 1.14
C ARG A 436 10.44 7.02 1.05
N CYS A 437 10.99 8.20 0.82
CA CYS A 437 10.27 9.34 0.29
C CYS A 437 10.40 9.35 -1.24
N TYR A 438 9.32 9.70 -1.91
CA TYR A 438 9.30 9.89 -3.36
C TYR A 438 8.96 11.35 -3.69
N PRO A 439 9.96 12.22 -3.84
CA PRO A 439 9.76 13.58 -4.32
C PRO A 439 9.13 13.58 -5.72
N VAL A 440 7.95 14.19 -5.82
CA VAL A 440 7.16 14.26 -7.05
C VAL A 440 7.19 15.68 -7.58
N GLN A 441 7.33 15.80 -8.90
CA GLN A 441 7.26 17.06 -9.62
C GLN A 441 6.34 16.94 -10.84
N PRO A 442 5.60 17.99 -11.21
CA PRO A 442 4.87 18.05 -12.47
C PRO A 442 5.80 17.75 -13.68
N ASN A 443 5.30 17.00 -14.64
CA ASN A 443 5.98 16.71 -15.89
C ASN A 443 4.94 16.56 -17.01
N GLY A 444 4.74 17.63 -17.78
CA GLY A 444 3.64 17.71 -18.72
C GLY A 444 2.28 17.57 -18.03
N ALA A 445 1.42 16.72 -18.55
CA ALA A 445 0.12 16.40 -17.95
C ALA A 445 0.20 15.36 -16.83
N GLY A 446 1.37 14.78 -16.59
CA GLY A 446 1.61 13.82 -15.51
C GLY A 446 2.64 14.33 -14.52
N TYR A 447 3.40 13.36 -14.01
CA TYR A 447 4.40 13.60 -12.98
C TYR A 447 5.67 12.79 -13.25
N LYS A 448 6.76 13.19 -12.62
CA LYS A 448 7.99 12.42 -12.46
C LYS A 448 8.35 12.35 -11.00
N ALA A 449 8.97 11.26 -10.58
CA ALA A 449 9.39 11.03 -9.21
C ALA A 449 10.86 10.60 -9.14
N THR A 450 11.49 10.89 -8.01
CA THR A 450 12.79 10.35 -7.59
C THR A 450 12.60 9.65 -6.25
N SER A 451 13.63 9.03 -5.69
CA SER A 451 13.55 8.37 -4.38
C SER A 451 14.65 8.86 -3.44
N ILE A 452 14.31 8.98 -2.15
CA ILE A 452 15.23 9.30 -1.05
C ILE A 452 14.95 8.31 0.07
N ASP A 453 15.95 7.52 0.46
CA ASP A 453 15.80 6.58 1.58
C ASP A 453 15.69 7.37 2.90
N ILE A 454 14.61 7.16 3.65
CA ILE A 454 14.40 7.72 4.99
C ILE A 454 15.00 6.79 6.04
N LEU A 455 14.71 5.48 5.92
CA LEU A 455 15.16 4.44 6.82
C LEU A 455 15.50 3.18 6.01
N SER A 456 16.63 2.57 6.32
CA SER A 456 16.97 1.23 5.83
C SER A 456 17.63 0.43 6.94
N SER A 457 17.56 -0.90 6.88
CA SER A 457 18.19 -1.76 7.87
C SER A 457 19.08 -2.82 7.23
N SER A 458 20.21 -3.10 7.87
CA SER A 458 21.04 -4.27 7.58
C SER A 458 20.47 -5.56 8.17
N ASP A 459 19.56 -5.45 9.16
CA ASP A 459 18.87 -6.58 9.76
C ASP A 459 17.91 -7.24 8.77
N ALA A 460 18.08 -8.55 8.53
CA ALA A 460 17.23 -9.33 7.65
C ALA A 460 15.79 -9.48 8.18
N TRP A 461 15.57 -9.27 9.47
CA TRP A 461 14.26 -9.36 10.11
C TRP A 461 13.41 -8.11 9.94
N PHE A 462 14.02 -6.95 9.66
CA PHE A 462 13.28 -5.72 9.38
C PHE A 462 12.43 -5.85 8.12
N ARG A 463 11.11 -5.79 8.28
CA ARG A 463 10.10 -5.89 7.21
C ARG A 463 9.04 -4.82 7.40
N PRO A 464 9.32 -3.56 6.98
CA PRO A 464 8.35 -2.49 7.16
C PRO A 464 7.07 -2.79 6.40
N SER A 465 5.98 -2.93 7.12
CA SER A 465 4.65 -3.26 6.59
C SER A 465 3.79 -2.03 6.37
N ASP A 466 3.98 -0.98 7.19
CA ASP A 466 3.20 0.24 7.04
C ASP A 466 3.87 1.49 7.60
N VAL A 467 3.38 2.68 7.20
CA VAL A 467 3.85 4.00 7.63
C VAL A 467 2.70 4.99 7.85
N GLY A 468 2.53 5.46 9.07
CA GLY A 468 1.51 6.44 9.46
C GLY A 468 2.10 7.79 9.91
N VAL A 469 1.30 8.85 9.81
CA VAL A 469 1.66 10.19 10.28
C VAL A 469 0.93 10.51 11.57
N ALA A 470 1.66 10.76 12.64
CA ALA A 470 1.09 11.14 13.93
C ALA A 470 0.62 12.60 13.96
N PRO A 471 -0.27 12.96 14.92
CA PRO A 471 -0.74 14.34 15.07
C PRO A 471 0.39 15.36 15.29
N ASP A 472 1.50 14.98 15.93
CA ASP A 472 2.67 15.83 16.17
C ASP A 472 3.56 16.00 14.91
N GLY A 473 3.25 15.30 13.84
CA GLY A 473 3.98 15.33 12.59
C GLY A 473 5.16 14.35 12.51
N SER A 474 5.42 13.55 13.54
CA SER A 474 6.35 12.42 13.41
C SER A 474 5.72 11.31 12.57
N ILE A 475 6.54 10.44 11.99
CA ILE A 475 6.07 9.26 11.29
C ILE A 475 6.36 8.01 12.10
N TYR A 476 5.44 7.06 12.03
CA TYR A 476 5.58 5.75 12.64
C TYR A 476 5.68 4.69 11.54
N VAL A 477 6.46 3.66 11.80
CA VAL A 477 6.69 2.55 10.87
C VAL A 477 6.37 1.25 11.60
N ALA A 478 5.42 0.50 11.07
CA ALA A 478 5.17 -0.86 11.50
C ALA A 478 6.21 -1.78 10.88
N ASP A 479 6.81 -2.63 11.70
CA ASP A 479 7.79 -3.63 11.30
C ASP A 479 7.24 -5.01 11.65
N TRP A 480 6.87 -5.78 10.65
CA TRP A 480 6.45 -7.17 10.82
C TRP A 480 7.52 -7.99 11.55
N ASN A 481 8.79 -7.63 11.36
CA ASN A 481 9.95 -8.21 11.98
C ASN A 481 10.03 -9.73 11.80
N ASP A 482 9.96 -10.19 10.56
CA ASP A 482 10.04 -11.59 10.17
C ASP A 482 10.81 -11.75 8.86
N ALA A 483 11.95 -12.45 8.88
CA ALA A 483 12.85 -12.60 7.74
C ALA A 483 12.22 -13.28 6.51
N GLY A 484 11.12 -14.01 6.69
CA GLY A 484 10.38 -14.71 5.62
C GLY A 484 9.35 -13.84 4.90
N VAL A 485 8.85 -12.78 5.55
CA VAL A 485 7.81 -11.90 4.99
C VAL A 485 8.36 -11.10 3.80
N GLY A 486 7.52 -10.95 2.77
CA GLY A 486 7.92 -10.48 1.44
C GLY A 486 8.30 -11.62 0.49
N GLY A 487 8.26 -12.89 0.95
CA GLY A 487 8.50 -14.11 0.18
C GLY A 487 7.47 -15.22 0.47
N HIS A 488 6.28 -14.88 0.95
CA HIS A 488 5.13 -15.77 1.21
C HIS A 488 5.27 -16.72 2.41
N ASN A 489 6.42 -16.84 3.03
CA ASN A 489 6.63 -17.74 4.17
C ASN A 489 7.03 -16.93 5.40
N MET A 490 6.42 -17.23 6.55
CA MET A 490 6.90 -16.73 7.83
C MET A 490 8.14 -17.54 8.26
N ALA A 491 9.15 -16.85 8.74
CA ALA A 491 10.31 -17.47 9.38
C ALA A 491 9.98 -17.83 10.84
N ASP A 492 9.22 -16.97 11.52
CA ASP A 492 8.80 -17.17 12.91
C ASP A 492 7.53 -18.04 12.98
N ARG A 493 7.60 -19.14 13.72
CA ARG A 493 6.54 -20.16 13.79
C ARG A 493 6.10 -20.48 15.21
N GLU A 494 6.66 -19.78 16.18
CA GLU A 494 6.41 -20.03 17.60
C GLU A 494 5.80 -18.78 18.23
N LEU A 495 4.55 -18.85 18.63
CA LEU A 495 3.81 -17.71 19.22
C LEU A 495 4.55 -17.08 20.42
N ALA A 496 5.32 -17.89 21.17
CA ALA A 496 6.04 -17.43 22.35
C ALA A 496 7.25 -16.53 22.03
N THR A 497 7.80 -16.64 20.82
CA THR A 497 8.99 -15.87 20.37
C THR A 497 8.68 -14.92 19.23
N MET A 498 7.44 -14.94 18.74
CA MET A 498 7.01 -14.11 17.62
C MET A 498 7.17 -12.62 17.91
N THR A 499 7.79 -11.93 16.98
CA THR A 499 8.18 -10.54 17.11
C THR A 499 7.22 -9.60 16.36
N GLY A 500 7.36 -8.33 16.60
CA GLY A 500 6.65 -7.25 15.93
C GLY A 500 7.04 -5.93 16.59
N ARG A 501 7.27 -4.88 15.79
CA ARG A 501 7.77 -3.61 16.31
C ARG A 501 7.12 -2.42 15.64
N ILE A 502 7.08 -1.32 16.37
CA ILE A 502 6.72 -0.02 15.84
C ILE A 502 7.88 0.94 16.14
N TYR A 503 8.35 1.61 15.11
CA TYR A 503 9.38 2.64 15.22
C TYR A 503 8.79 4.02 14.97
N ARG A 504 9.32 5.03 15.68
CA ARG A 504 9.02 6.44 15.45
C ARG A 504 10.22 7.11 14.78
N ILE A 505 9.98 7.90 13.74
CA ILE A 505 10.99 8.71 13.04
C ILE A 505 10.61 10.18 13.18
N ALA A 506 11.56 10.99 13.64
CA ALA A 506 11.39 12.43 13.85
C ALA A 506 12.75 13.15 13.69
N PRO A 507 12.79 14.49 13.65
CA PRO A 507 14.03 15.23 13.73
C PRO A 507 14.80 14.91 15.03
N LYS A 508 16.14 14.93 14.97
CA LYS A 508 17.00 14.60 16.10
C LYS A 508 16.65 15.41 17.35
N GLY A 509 16.46 14.72 18.46
CA GLY A 509 16.12 15.32 19.74
C GLY A 509 14.66 15.78 19.89
N GLN A 510 13.82 15.55 18.89
CA GLN A 510 12.40 15.90 18.93
C GLN A 510 11.62 14.89 19.79
N LYS A 511 11.17 15.32 20.95
CA LYS A 511 10.32 14.49 21.82
C LYS A 511 8.91 14.33 21.24
N PRO A 512 8.22 13.19 21.50
CA PRO A 512 6.81 13.04 21.18
C PRO A 512 5.98 14.14 21.84
N ALA A 513 4.99 14.65 21.10
CA ALA A 513 4.07 15.65 21.63
C ALA A 513 2.63 15.15 21.53
N ARG A 514 1.94 15.12 22.67
CA ARG A 514 0.50 14.80 22.69
C ARG A 514 -0.28 16.04 22.34
N LEU A 515 -0.90 16.05 21.17
CA LEU A 515 -1.83 17.09 20.78
C LEU A 515 -3.24 16.69 21.19
N LYS A 516 -4.00 17.67 21.68
CA LYS A 516 -5.39 17.50 22.05
C LYS A 516 -6.23 18.39 21.14
N TYR A 517 -7.07 17.77 20.34
CA TYR A 517 -8.03 18.48 19.50
C TYR A 517 -9.39 18.57 20.19
N GLU A 518 -10.07 19.68 19.97
CA GLU A 518 -11.45 19.91 20.40
C GLU A 518 -12.32 20.18 19.18
N PHE A 519 -13.58 19.77 19.22
CA PHE A 519 -14.48 19.81 18.09
C PHE A 519 -15.81 20.53 18.40
N ASN A 520 -15.82 21.39 19.42
CA ASN A 520 -17.03 22.08 19.88
C ASN A 520 -17.40 23.30 19.00
N THR A 521 -16.41 23.91 18.36
CA THR A 521 -16.60 25.08 17.49
C THR A 521 -15.89 24.89 16.16
N ALA A 522 -16.37 25.59 15.12
CA ALA A 522 -15.72 25.55 13.81
C ALA A 522 -14.24 25.97 13.89
N SER A 523 -13.87 26.93 14.74
CA SER A 523 -12.48 27.36 14.91
C SER A 523 -11.59 26.23 15.46
N GLN A 524 -12.07 25.48 16.47
CA GLN A 524 -11.35 24.34 17.03
C GLN A 524 -11.22 23.20 16.02
N CYS A 525 -12.26 22.92 15.24
CA CYS A 525 -12.19 21.94 14.16
C CYS A 525 -11.13 22.31 13.09
N MET A 526 -10.90 23.61 12.84
CA MET A 526 -9.86 24.03 11.88
C MET A 526 -8.46 23.65 12.31
N ASP A 527 -8.17 23.56 13.62
CA ASP A 527 -6.85 23.14 14.12
C ASP A 527 -6.61 21.64 13.78
N ALA A 528 -7.63 20.81 13.95
CA ALA A 528 -7.57 19.41 13.55
C ALA A 528 -7.61 19.22 12.02
N LEU A 529 -8.31 20.07 11.27
CA LEU A 529 -8.29 20.04 9.79
C LEU A 529 -6.90 20.36 9.23
N ARG A 530 -6.10 21.17 9.93
CA ARG A 530 -4.71 21.49 9.57
C ARG A 530 -3.71 20.41 9.97
N SER A 531 -4.12 19.44 10.78
CA SER A 531 -3.26 18.34 11.22
C SER A 531 -2.66 17.57 10.03
N PRO A 532 -1.42 17.08 10.13
CA PRO A 532 -0.89 16.10 9.19
C PRO A 532 -1.53 14.72 9.33
N ASN A 533 -2.12 14.42 10.48
CA ASN A 533 -2.76 13.13 10.79
C ASN A 533 -4.14 13.02 10.15
N ASN A 534 -4.41 11.89 9.50
CA ASN A 534 -5.63 11.68 8.72
C ASN A 534 -6.86 11.46 9.61
N ALA A 535 -6.75 10.76 10.73
CA ALA A 535 -7.86 10.55 11.67
C ALA A 535 -8.32 11.88 12.33
N ALA A 536 -7.39 12.77 12.63
CA ALA A 536 -7.73 14.13 13.11
C ALA A 536 -8.47 14.93 12.04
N ARG A 537 -8.02 14.84 10.78
CA ARG A 537 -8.71 15.48 9.63
C ARG A 537 -10.11 14.95 9.41
N TYR A 538 -10.30 13.63 9.56
CA TYR A 538 -11.61 13.00 9.45
C TYR A 538 -12.61 13.58 10.48
N LEU A 539 -12.22 13.66 11.75
CA LEU A 539 -13.05 14.21 12.81
C LEU A 539 -13.41 15.68 12.53
N ALA A 540 -12.43 16.46 12.13
CA ALA A 540 -12.62 17.86 11.76
C ALA A 540 -13.55 18.03 10.55
N TRP A 541 -13.30 17.24 9.50
CA TRP A 541 -14.09 17.28 8.27
C TRP A 541 -15.56 16.97 8.55
N THR A 542 -15.81 15.89 9.29
CA THR A 542 -17.17 15.45 9.65
C THR A 542 -17.92 16.55 10.42
N LYS A 543 -17.28 17.13 11.44
CA LYS A 543 -17.88 18.19 12.24
C LYS A 543 -18.13 19.47 11.46
N LEU A 544 -17.16 19.92 10.65
CA LEU A 544 -17.31 21.09 9.82
C LEU A 544 -18.40 20.88 8.74
N HIS A 545 -18.48 19.69 8.19
CA HIS A 545 -19.54 19.32 7.25
C HIS A 545 -20.94 19.34 7.91
N GLU A 546 -21.07 18.84 9.13
CA GLU A 546 -22.31 18.91 9.92
C GLU A 546 -22.71 20.38 10.24
N MET A 547 -21.73 21.26 10.49
CA MET A 547 -21.97 22.67 10.82
C MET A 547 -22.47 23.50 9.63
N GLN A 548 -22.21 23.05 8.39
CA GLN A 548 -22.65 23.71 7.15
C GLN A 548 -22.27 25.20 7.10
N THR A 549 -23.24 26.11 6.92
CA THR A 549 -23.02 27.55 6.86
C THR A 549 -22.36 28.14 8.11
N LYS A 550 -22.50 27.50 9.28
CA LYS A 550 -21.84 27.96 10.51
C LYS A 550 -20.30 27.78 10.45
N ALA A 551 -19.81 26.86 9.61
CA ALA A 551 -18.38 26.66 9.40
C ALA A 551 -17.77 27.63 8.37
N GLU A 552 -18.57 28.30 7.53
CA GLU A 552 -18.10 29.09 6.37
C GLU A 552 -17.00 30.11 6.77
N ASN A 553 -17.23 30.92 7.80
CA ASN A 553 -16.27 31.95 8.21
C ASN A 553 -14.92 31.37 8.69
N ALA A 554 -14.93 30.21 9.32
CA ALA A 554 -13.70 29.54 9.75
C ALA A 554 -12.94 28.99 8.54
N LEU A 555 -13.64 28.32 7.62
CA LEU A 555 -13.08 27.77 6.38
C LEU A 555 -12.52 28.85 5.45
N LEU A 556 -13.17 30.02 5.39
CA LEU A 556 -12.73 31.15 4.58
C LEU A 556 -11.37 31.72 5.00
N LYS A 557 -10.94 31.54 6.25
CA LYS A 557 -9.61 31.95 6.69
C LYS A 557 -8.53 31.16 5.97
N ASP A 558 -8.68 29.85 5.89
CA ASP A 558 -7.72 28.99 5.19
C ASP A 558 -7.87 29.09 3.67
N TRP A 559 -9.09 29.19 3.15
CA TRP A 559 -9.35 29.42 1.73
C TRP A 559 -8.62 30.65 1.18
N ARG A 560 -8.55 31.73 1.95
CA ARG A 560 -7.84 32.95 1.62
C ARG A 560 -6.38 32.98 2.05
N GLY A 561 -5.91 31.88 2.64
CA GLY A 561 -4.54 31.71 3.10
C GLY A 561 -3.54 31.50 1.96
N LYS A 562 -2.29 31.29 2.31
CA LYS A 562 -1.19 31.06 1.35
C LYS A 562 -0.83 29.59 1.15
N ASP A 563 -1.25 28.71 2.06
CA ASP A 563 -0.95 27.29 2.03
C ASP A 563 -1.96 26.59 1.10
N GLU A 564 -1.50 26.12 -0.04
CA GLU A 564 -2.33 25.55 -1.11
C GLU A 564 -3.12 24.34 -0.64
N ARG A 565 -2.53 23.50 0.21
CA ARG A 565 -3.17 22.29 0.73
C ARG A 565 -4.28 22.61 1.73
N LEU A 566 -4.07 23.60 2.60
CA LEU A 566 -5.11 24.08 3.51
C LEU A 566 -6.25 24.76 2.73
N ARG A 567 -5.92 25.47 1.64
CA ARG A 567 -6.91 26.03 0.71
C ARG A 567 -7.75 24.92 0.06
N ALA A 568 -7.11 23.84 -0.39
CA ALA A 568 -7.79 22.70 -0.99
C ALA A 568 -8.75 22.03 0.01
N ARG A 569 -8.30 21.78 1.25
CA ARG A 569 -9.16 21.21 2.32
C ARG A 569 -10.36 22.10 2.62
N ALA A 570 -10.14 23.42 2.67
CA ALA A 570 -11.23 24.38 2.87
C ALA A 570 -12.20 24.38 1.68
N LEU A 571 -11.70 24.34 0.44
CA LEU A 571 -12.52 24.28 -0.77
C LEU A 571 -13.43 23.05 -0.80
N GLN A 572 -12.91 21.87 -0.42
CA GLN A 572 -13.67 20.63 -0.34
C GLN A 572 -14.92 20.78 0.55
N LEU A 573 -14.82 21.48 1.67
CA LEU A 573 -15.93 21.70 2.59
C LEU A 573 -16.82 22.87 2.16
N LEU A 574 -16.24 23.99 1.72
CA LEU A 574 -16.98 25.17 1.26
C LEU A 574 -17.89 24.84 0.08
N ALA A 575 -17.41 24.04 -0.88
CA ALA A 575 -18.17 23.61 -2.03
C ALA A 575 -19.31 22.64 -1.68
N ARG A 576 -19.34 22.09 -0.47
CA ARG A 576 -20.41 21.21 0.02
C ARG A 576 -21.45 21.91 0.88
N ILE A 577 -21.28 23.21 1.14
CA ILE A 577 -22.29 24.00 1.85
C ILE A 577 -23.51 24.21 0.92
N PRO A 578 -24.73 23.82 1.31
CA PRO A 578 -25.94 23.98 0.50
C PRO A 578 -26.12 25.41 0.00
N ARG A 579 -26.47 25.58 -1.26
CA ARG A 579 -26.65 26.83 -1.99
C ARG A 579 -25.34 27.61 -2.32
N TYR A 580 -24.19 27.18 -1.81
CA TYR A 580 -22.91 27.82 -2.08
C TYR A 580 -22.00 27.01 -3.00
N GLN A 581 -22.41 25.82 -3.41
CA GLN A 581 -21.64 24.92 -4.27
C GLN A 581 -21.09 25.64 -5.51
N LEU A 582 -21.98 26.22 -6.29
CA LEU A 582 -21.62 26.94 -7.53
C LEU A 582 -20.62 28.06 -7.26
N LYS A 583 -20.84 28.87 -6.20
CA LYS A 583 -19.96 29.98 -5.81
C LYS A 583 -18.54 29.52 -5.61
N TYR A 584 -18.32 28.48 -4.79
CA TYR A 584 -16.98 28.06 -4.41
C TYR A 584 -16.29 27.24 -5.50
N VAL A 585 -17.03 26.44 -6.26
CA VAL A 585 -16.51 25.76 -7.45
C VAL A 585 -16.04 26.81 -8.47
N GLN A 586 -16.82 27.83 -8.77
CA GLN A 586 -16.42 28.88 -9.71
C GLN A 586 -15.17 29.66 -9.25
N GLN A 587 -15.05 29.93 -7.94
CA GLN A 587 -13.84 30.53 -7.38
C GLN A 587 -12.63 29.64 -7.55
N GLY A 588 -12.76 28.33 -7.26
CA GLY A 588 -11.68 27.37 -7.45
C GLY A 588 -11.28 27.20 -8.92
N ILE A 589 -12.22 27.18 -9.85
CA ILE A 589 -11.96 27.13 -11.31
C ILE A 589 -11.19 28.37 -11.81
N ALA A 590 -11.36 29.50 -11.14
CA ALA A 590 -10.67 30.77 -11.51
C ALA A 590 -9.39 31.00 -10.68
N ASP A 591 -8.96 30.06 -9.88
CA ASP A 591 -7.81 30.22 -9.00
C ASP A 591 -6.48 30.30 -9.78
N ALA A 592 -5.50 31.01 -9.20
CA ALA A 592 -4.16 31.10 -9.78
C ALA A 592 -3.39 29.77 -9.72
N ASP A 593 -3.66 28.95 -8.70
CA ASP A 593 -3.01 27.67 -8.49
C ASP A 593 -3.65 26.55 -9.35
N PRO A 594 -2.88 25.85 -10.20
CA PRO A 594 -3.42 24.77 -11.05
C PRO A 594 -3.97 23.61 -10.24
N ASP A 595 -3.40 23.25 -9.09
CA ASP A 595 -3.86 22.14 -8.26
C ASP A 595 -5.22 22.46 -7.60
N ILE A 596 -5.47 23.74 -7.28
CA ILE A 596 -6.80 24.21 -6.84
C ILE A 596 -7.82 24.16 -8.00
N ARG A 597 -7.44 24.53 -9.23
CA ARG A 597 -8.34 24.42 -10.40
C ARG A 597 -8.70 22.96 -10.68
N ILE A 598 -7.72 22.05 -10.57
CA ILE A 598 -7.92 20.59 -10.68
C ILE A 598 -8.90 20.11 -9.60
N ALA A 599 -8.65 20.46 -8.34
CA ALA A 599 -9.53 20.09 -7.23
C ALA A 599 -10.97 20.58 -7.43
N ALA A 600 -11.13 21.84 -7.89
CA ALA A 600 -12.44 22.41 -8.17
C ALA A 600 -13.19 21.68 -9.30
N LEU A 601 -12.49 21.28 -10.37
CA LEU A 601 -13.10 20.52 -11.47
C LEU A 601 -13.48 19.09 -11.01
N ARG A 602 -12.65 18.43 -10.20
CA ARG A 602 -12.97 17.14 -9.58
C ARG A 602 -14.19 17.24 -8.65
N ILE A 603 -14.28 18.31 -7.85
CA ILE A 603 -15.46 18.58 -7.00
C ILE A 603 -16.71 18.74 -7.88
N ALA A 604 -16.64 19.49 -8.96
CA ALA A 604 -17.78 19.69 -9.88
C ALA A 604 -18.26 18.35 -10.47
N ARG A 605 -17.33 17.51 -10.90
CA ARG A 605 -17.64 16.14 -11.41
C ARG A 605 -18.27 15.26 -10.33
N ALA A 606 -17.67 15.19 -9.14
CA ALA A 606 -18.15 14.40 -8.02
C ALA A 606 -19.55 14.83 -7.56
N MET A 607 -19.89 16.12 -7.69
CA MET A 607 -21.22 16.68 -7.40
C MET A 607 -22.17 16.59 -8.59
N ARG A 608 -21.78 15.96 -9.70
CA ARG A 608 -22.58 15.83 -10.94
C ARG A 608 -23.10 17.18 -11.49
N MET A 609 -22.27 18.23 -11.35
CA MET A 609 -22.56 19.54 -11.93
C MET A 609 -22.34 19.50 -13.45
N ASP A 610 -23.02 20.41 -14.19
CA ASP A 610 -22.65 20.63 -15.60
C ASP A 610 -21.23 21.22 -15.66
N VAL A 611 -20.31 20.46 -16.24
CA VAL A 611 -18.88 20.84 -16.32
C VAL A 611 -18.54 21.66 -17.57
N LEU A 612 -19.39 21.63 -18.62
CA LEU A 612 -19.08 22.30 -19.89
C LEU A 612 -18.74 23.79 -19.73
N PRO A 613 -19.47 24.58 -18.90
CA PRO A 613 -19.12 26.00 -18.69
C PRO A 613 -17.71 26.22 -18.08
N TYR A 614 -17.24 25.24 -17.29
CA TYR A 614 -15.89 25.30 -16.72
C TYR A 614 -14.85 24.88 -17.74
N LEU A 615 -15.14 23.85 -18.55
CA LEU A 615 -14.24 23.35 -19.58
C LEU A 615 -13.96 24.41 -20.66
N HIS A 616 -14.95 25.20 -21.07
CA HIS A 616 -14.73 26.33 -21.98
C HIS A 616 -13.65 27.32 -21.48
N LYS A 617 -13.49 27.46 -20.16
CA LYS A 617 -12.46 28.30 -19.56
C LYS A 617 -11.09 27.61 -19.46
N LEU A 618 -11.11 26.31 -19.18
CA LEU A 618 -9.92 25.54 -18.80
C LEU A 618 -9.29 24.75 -19.97
N THR A 619 -9.98 24.61 -21.10
CA THR A 619 -9.46 23.87 -22.28
C THR A 619 -8.14 24.45 -22.79
N HIS A 620 -7.92 25.77 -22.64
CA HIS A 620 -6.66 26.44 -22.99
C HIS A 620 -5.82 26.83 -21.77
N ASP A 621 -5.99 26.18 -20.63
CA ASP A 621 -5.19 26.44 -19.44
C ASP A 621 -3.69 26.26 -19.72
N GLY A 622 -2.86 27.11 -19.14
CA GLY A 622 -1.41 27.03 -19.30
C GLY A 622 -0.79 25.75 -18.71
N ASP A 623 -1.44 25.15 -17.70
CA ASP A 623 -0.98 23.90 -17.08
C ASP A 623 -1.58 22.67 -17.79
N ALA A 624 -0.72 21.78 -18.28
CA ALA A 624 -1.14 20.58 -18.98
C ALA A 624 -1.94 19.61 -18.08
N ARG A 625 -1.72 19.63 -16.76
CA ARG A 625 -2.45 18.81 -15.79
C ARG A 625 -3.92 19.26 -15.67
N VAL A 626 -4.17 20.58 -15.75
CA VAL A 626 -5.53 21.12 -15.80
C VAL A 626 -6.23 20.68 -17.10
N ARG A 627 -5.54 20.77 -18.25
CA ARG A 627 -6.09 20.31 -19.54
C ARG A 627 -6.35 18.81 -19.54
N ARG A 628 -5.50 18.00 -18.89
CA ARG A 628 -5.74 16.56 -18.64
C ARG A 628 -7.08 16.33 -17.91
N GLU A 629 -7.33 17.05 -16.82
CA GLU A 629 -8.59 16.95 -16.10
C GLU A 629 -9.78 17.39 -16.94
N CYS A 630 -9.61 18.37 -17.82
CA CYS A 630 -10.64 18.73 -18.80
C CYS A 630 -10.96 17.58 -19.75
N ALA A 631 -9.95 16.89 -20.26
CA ALA A 631 -10.14 15.73 -21.13
C ALA A 631 -10.94 14.63 -20.42
N ILE A 632 -10.55 14.27 -19.19
CA ILE A 632 -11.25 13.26 -18.37
C ILE A 632 -12.71 13.68 -18.08
N ALA A 633 -12.95 14.98 -17.84
CA ALA A 633 -14.28 15.49 -17.54
C ALA A 633 -15.26 15.44 -18.74
N LEU A 634 -14.75 15.23 -19.95
CA LEU A 634 -15.59 15.04 -21.16
C LEU A 634 -16.08 13.61 -21.36
N ARG A 635 -15.55 12.65 -20.58
CA ARG A 635 -15.94 11.25 -20.67
C ARG A 635 -17.45 11.07 -20.55
N HIS A 636 -18.02 10.28 -21.46
CA HIS A 636 -19.47 10.00 -21.58
C HIS A 636 -20.36 11.24 -21.90
N ASN A 637 -19.78 12.39 -22.18
CA ASN A 637 -20.56 13.56 -22.60
C ASN A 637 -20.73 13.57 -24.13
N ASN A 638 -21.92 13.22 -24.60
CA ASN A 638 -22.24 13.06 -26.02
C ASN A 638 -22.68 14.35 -26.75
N SER A 639 -22.58 15.52 -26.11
CA SER A 639 -22.95 16.80 -26.73
C SER A 639 -22.00 17.18 -27.88
N SER A 640 -22.43 18.05 -28.78
CA SER A 640 -21.57 18.60 -29.84
C SER A 640 -20.49 19.51 -29.25
N GLN A 641 -20.80 20.26 -28.19
CA GLN A 641 -19.81 21.07 -27.46
C GLN A 641 -18.69 20.23 -26.85
N ALA A 642 -19.01 19.04 -26.32
CA ALA A 642 -18.00 18.14 -25.80
C ALA A 642 -17.03 17.66 -26.89
N ALA A 643 -17.53 17.35 -28.10
CA ALA A 643 -16.68 16.96 -29.23
C ALA A 643 -15.75 18.10 -29.67
N GLU A 644 -16.24 19.34 -29.72
CA GLU A 644 -15.45 20.51 -30.06
C GLU A 644 -14.35 20.77 -29.01
N LEU A 645 -14.70 20.74 -27.71
CA LEU A 645 -13.75 20.95 -26.63
C LEU A 645 -12.67 19.84 -26.60
N TRP A 646 -13.07 18.58 -26.86
CA TRP A 646 -12.12 17.48 -26.93
C TRP A 646 -11.17 17.66 -28.12
N ALA A 647 -11.68 18.09 -29.28
CA ALA A 647 -10.85 18.37 -30.46
C ALA A 647 -9.83 19.49 -30.18
N GLN A 648 -10.26 20.57 -29.50
CA GLN A 648 -9.36 21.65 -29.07
C GLN A 648 -8.26 21.14 -28.11
N LEU A 649 -8.59 20.24 -27.18
CA LEU A 649 -7.61 19.59 -26.32
C LEU A 649 -6.66 18.71 -27.14
N GLY A 650 -7.18 17.92 -28.09
CA GLY A 650 -6.39 17.07 -28.99
C GLY A 650 -5.37 17.85 -29.81
N LEU A 651 -5.72 19.07 -30.29
CA LEU A 651 -4.78 19.94 -30.99
C LEU A 651 -3.58 20.39 -30.15
N GLN A 652 -3.65 20.32 -28.84
CA GLN A 652 -2.60 20.73 -27.91
C GLN A 652 -1.68 19.58 -27.48
N HIS A 653 -1.90 18.35 -28.01
CA HIS A 653 -0.96 17.27 -27.83
C HIS A 653 0.35 17.56 -28.57
N ASP A 654 1.48 17.41 -27.88
CA ASP A 654 2.80 17.77 -28.39
C ASP A 654 3.56 16.61 -29.08
N GLY A 655 2.95 15.41 -29.14
CA GLY A 655 3.55 14.20 -29.67
C GLY A 655 4.58 13.55 -28.73
N LYS A 656 4.61 13.91 -27.44
CA LYS A 656 5.56 13.38 -26.45
C LYS A 656 4.90 13.03 -25.12
N ASP A 657 3.92 13.80 -24.71
CA ASP A 657 3.27 13.64 -23.40
C ASP A 657 2.28 12.48 -23.40
N ARG A 658 2.77 11.31 -22.97
CA ARG A 658 1.95 10.09 -22.89
C ARG A 658 0.82 10.21 -21.88
N TRP A 659 1.00 10.93 -20.77
CA TRP A 659 -0.07 11.14 -19.79
C TRP A 659 -1.23 11.94 -20.40
N TYR A 660 -0.90 12.94 -21.19
CA TYR A 660 -1.91 13.76 -21.88
C TYR A 660 -2.66 12.95 -22.94
N LEU A 661 -1.94 12.14 -23.71
CA LEU A 661 -2.51 11.26 -24.74
C LEU A 661 -3.49 10.24 -24.14
N GLU A 662 -3.11 9.62 -23.01
CA GLU A 662 -4.00 8.66 -22.36
C GLU A 662 -5.24 9.33 -21.75
N ALA A 663 -5.10 10.54 -21.20
CA ALA A 663 -6.25 11.31 -20.74
C ALA A 663 -7.23 11.68 -21.88
N LEU A 664 -6.72 12.02 -23.06
CA LEU A 664 -7.55 12.21 -24.26
C LEU A 664 -8.31 10.93 -24.61
N GLY A 665 -7.64 9.78 -24.58
CA GLY A 665 -8.28 8.51 -24.84
C GLY A 665 -9.35 8.12 -23.81
N ILE A 666 -9.11 8.39 -22.51
CA ILE A 666 -10.11 8.20 -21.45
C ILE A 666 -11.30 9.15 -21.67
N GLY A 667 -11.03 10.41 -21.99
CA GLY A 667 -12.08 11.40 -22.25
C GLY A 667 -12.95 11.09 -23.45
N ALA A 668 -12.44 10.31 -24.42
CA ALA A 668 -13.20 9.89 -25.61
C ALA A 668 -14.09 8.66 -25.36
N ASP A 669 -13.94 7.96 -24.23
CA ASP A 669 -14.71 6.74 -23.91
C ASP A 669 -16.22 6.97 -24.07
N GLY A 670 -16.84 6.12 -24.90
CA GLY A 670 -18.27 6.22 -25.29
C GLY A 670 -18.59 7.25 -26.38
N ASN A 671 -17.58 8.00 -26.89
CA ASN A 671 -17.74 9.01 -27.94
C ASN A 671 -16.61 8.99 -28.97
N GLU A 672 -15.87 7.88 -29.07
CA GLU A 672 -14.61 7.77 -29.81
C GLU A 672 -14.72 8.28 -31.25
N GLU A 673 -15.73 7.82 -32.00
CA GLU A 673 -15.92 8.20 -33.41
C GLU A 673 -16.25 9.68 -33.57
N LYS A 674 -17.15 10.18 -32.71
CA LYS A 674 -17.59 11.58 -32.73
C LYS A 674 -16.47 12.55 -32.43
N PHE A 675 -15.69 12.24 -31.40
CA PHE A 675 -14.58 13.10 -30.95
C PHE A 675 -13.41 13.05 -31.94
N PHE A 676 -13.10 11.87 -32.46
CA PHE A 676 -12.06 11.71 -33.46
C PHE A 676 -12.39 12.43 -34.76
N THR A 677 -13.64 12.36 -35.24
CA THR A 677 -14.09 13.08 -36.43
C THR A 677 -13.98 14.59 -36.24
N ALA A 678 -14.47 15.12 -35.11
CA ALA A 678 -14.36 16.56 -34.82
C ALA A 678 -12.89 17.04 -34.79
N TRP A 679 -11.99 16.21 -34.24
CA TRP A 679 -10.57 16.52 -34.22
C TRP A 679 -9.95 16.53 -35.63
N LEU A 680 -10.29 15.55 -36.47
CA LEU A 680 -9.79 15.48 -37.87
C LEU A 680 -10.21 16.70 -38.68
N GLU A 681 -11.47 17.09 -38.55
CA GLU A 681 -12.01 18.27 -39.25
C GLU A 681 -11.28 19.55 -38.81
N MET A 682 -10.99 19.68 -37.52
CA MET A 682 -10.33 20.85 -36.94
C MET A 682 -8.81 20.85 -37.22
N ARG A 683 -8.18 19.68 -37.24
CA ARG A 683 -6.73 19.52 -37.43
C ARG A 683 -6.28 19.77 -38.87
N GLY A 684 -7.04 19.26 -39.85
CA GLY A 684 -6.68 19.27 -41.26
C GLY A 684 -5.52 18.31 -41.58
N ASP A 685 -4.28 18.76 -41.39
CA ASP A 685 -3.09 17.90 -41.55
C ASP A 685 -2.85 17.05 -40.28
N TRP A 686 -3.16 15.77 -40.39
CA TRP A 686 -3.01 14.80 -39.30
C TRP A 686 -1.65 14.07 -39.32
N ASP A 687 -0.91 14.09 -40.44
CA ASP A 687 0.31 13.30 -40.62
C ASP A 687 1.53 13.98 -40.00
N THR A 688 1.46 14.18 -38.70
CA THR A 688 2.49 14.72 -37.84
C THR A 688 2.72 13.78 -36.65
N PRO A 689 3.85 13.83 -35.91
CA PRO A 689 4.05 12.98 -34.74
C PRO A 689 2.89 13.04 -33.75
N ALA A 690 2.41 14.22 -33.43
CA ALA A 690 1.27 14.41 -32.53
C ALA A 690 -0.05 13.84 -33.10
N GLY A 691 -0.28 13.99 -34.38
CA GLY A 691 -1.48 13.44 -35.04
C GLY A 691 -1.43 11.91 -35.12
N ARG A 692 -0.28 11.34 -35.47
CA ARG A 692 -0.08 9.87 -35.45
C ARG A 692 -0.28 9.27 -34.06
N ASP A 693 0.11 9.97 -32.99
CA ASP A 693 -0.16 9.55 -31.63
C ASP A 693 -1.66 9.48 -31.33
N ILE A 694 -2.43 10.50 -31.69
CA ILE A 694 -3.89 10.51 -31.48
C ILE A 694 -4.56 9.41 -32.28
N ILE A 695 -4.15 9.18 -33.54
CA ILE A 695 -4.63 8.07 -34.36
C ILE A 695 -4.32 6.73 -33.71
N TRP A 696 -3.08 6.53 -33.25
CA TRP A 696 -2.64 5.32 -32.56
C TRP A 696 -3.45 5.05 -31.30
N ARG A 697 -3.75 6.09 -30.52
CA ARG A 697 -4.50 5.96 -29.27
C ARG A 697 -6.00 5.81 -29.47
N SER A 698 -6.52 6.24 -30.61
CA SER A 698 -7.96 6.25 -30.90
C SER A 698 -8.53 4.84 -31.03
N ARG A 699 -9.72 4.65 -30.46
CA ARG A 699 -10.55 3.44 -30.66
C ARG A 699 -11.70 3.67 -31.63
N ALA A 700 -11.73 4.82 -32.31
CA ALA A 700 -12.73 5.13 -33.31
C ALA A 700 -12.62 4.16 -34.53
N PRO A 701 -13.74 3.60 -35.01
CA PRO A 701 -13.74 2.79 -36.24
C PRO A 701 -13.01 3.43 -37.40
N SER A 702 -13.18 4.73 -37.62
CA SER A 702 -12.54 5.46 -38.73
C SER A 702 -11.02 5.59 -38.60
N SER A 703 -10.45 5.48 -37.37
CA SER A 703 -9.00 5.53 -37.17
C SER A 703 -8.25 4.41 -37.86
N ALA A 704 -8.91 3.26 -38.14
CA ALA A 704 -8.35 2.14 -38.88
C ALA A 704 -7.82 2.55 -40.25
N THR A 705 -8.52 3.45 -40.97
CA THR A 705 -8.10 3.93 -42.29
C THR A 705 -6.78 4.72 -42.20
N TYR A 706 -6.60 5.50 -41.14
CA TYR A 706 -5.39 6.32 -40.93
C TYR A 706 -4.22 5.45 -40.45
N LEU A 707 -4.45 4.46 -39.60
CA LEU A 707 -3.44 3.47 -39.23
C LEU A 707 -2.91 2.73 -40.47
N ALA A 708 -3.80 2.32 -41.38
CA ALA A 708 -3.39 1.66 -42.63
C ALA A 708 -2.54 2.58 -43.51
N LYS A 709 -2.87 3.87 -43.62
CA LYS A 709 -2.06 4.85 -44.36
C LYS A 709 -0.66 5.00 -43.75
N ILE A 710 -0.55 5.09 -42.43
CA ILE A 710 0.74 5.18 -41.72
C ILE A 710 1.58 3.92 -41.98
N ILE A 711 0.98 2.73 -41.89
CA ILE A 711 1.68 1.45 -42.09
C ILE A 711 2.18 1.31 -43.54
N ALA A 712 1.37 1.72 -44.51
CA ALA A 712 1.68 1.61 -45.92
C ALA A 712 2.71 2.65 -46.40
N ASP A 713 2.94 3.74 -45.68
CA ASP A 713 3.92 4.76 -46.06
C ASP A 713 5.35 4.18 -46.02
N PRO A 714 6.10 4.17 -47.13
CA PRO A 714 7.48 3.68 -47.17
C PRO A 714 8.43 4.40 -46.19
N LYS A 715 8.11 5.62 -45.80
CA LYS A 715 8.92 6.42 -44.87
C LYS A 715 8.69 6.04 -43.41
N THR A 716 7.65 5.29 -43.11
CA THR A 716 7.35 4.86 -41.73
C THR A 716 8.35 3.79 -41.28
N SER A 717 8.95 3.99 -40.11
CA SER A 717 9.89 3.04 -39.51
C SER A 717 9.20 1.73 -39.11
N ASP A 718 9.96 0.63 -39.05
CA ASP A 718 9.43 -0.67 -38.62
C ASP A 718 8.86 -0.65 -37.22
N THR A 719 9.47 0.11 -36.33
CA THR A 719 8.96 0.31 -34.95
C THR A 719 7.58 0.98 -34.95
N GLU A 720 7.40 2.04 -35.75
CA GLU A 720 6.12 2.75 -35.84
C GLU A 720 5.07 1.88 -36.54
N ARG A 721 5.47 1.08 -37.55
CA ARG A 721 4.57 0.08 -38.18
C ARG A 721 4.08 -0.94 -37.17
N ALA A 722 4.99 -1.53 -36.38
CA ALA A 722 4.63 -2.49 -35.34
C ALA A 722 3.67 -1.88 -34.32
N ARG A 723 3.95 -0.64 -33.89
CA ARG A 723 3.10 0.15 -33.01
C ARG A 723 1.70 0.36 -33.57
N CYS A 724 1.59 0.74 -34.84
CA CYS A 724 0.30 0.94 -35.50
C CYS A 724 -0.44 -0.38 -35.75
N PHE A 725 0.27 -1.49 -36.07
CA PHE A 725 -0.35 -2.81 -36.16
C PHE A 725 -0.98 -3.23 -34.83
N ARG A 726 -0.29 -3.02 -33.72
CA ARG A 726 -0.84 -3.33 -32.38
C ARG A 726 -2.10 -2.51 -32.08
N ALA A 727 -2.16 -1.25 -32.51
CA ALA A 727 -3.32 -0.39 -32.30
C ALA A 727 -4.61 -0.91 -32.96
N PHE A 728 -4.51 -1.64 -34.08
CA PHE A 728 -5.68 -2.28 -34.71
C PHE A 728 -6.41 -3.24 -33.78
N ASP A 729 -5.71 -3.93 -32.88
CA ASP A 729 -6.32 -4.87 -31.93
C ASP A 729 -7.37 -4.17 -31.07
N PHE A 730 -7.13 -2.91 -30.71
CA PHE A 730 -7.98 -2.10 -29.81
C PHE A 730 -9.16 -1.41 -30.50
N ILE A 731 -9.22 -1.43 -31.82
CA ILE A 731 -10.39 -0.94 -32.55
C ILE A 731 -11.46 -2.03 -32.57
N PRO A 732 -12.73 -1.72 -32.24
CA PRO A 732 -13.82 -2.69 -32.32
C PRO A 732 -13.97 -3.31 -33.73
N ALA A 733 -14.49 -4.53 -33.79
CA ALA A 733 -14.76 -5.18 -35.06
C ALA A 733 -15.78 -4.34 -35.87
N CYS A 734 -15.38 -3.87 -37.07
CA CYS A 734 -16.19 -3.01 -37.91
C CYS A 734 -15.74 -3.13 -39.39
N SER A 735 -16.57 -2.63 -40.29
CA SER A 735 -16.29 -2.64 -41.75
C SER A 735 -15.04 -1.84 -42.11
N GLN A 736 -14.80 -0.69 -41.46
CA GLN A 736 -13.63 0.15 -41.71
C GLN A 736 -12.34 -0.58 -41.35
N LYS A 737 -12.29 -1.24 -40.16
CA LYS A 737 -11.15 -2.06 -39.73
C LYS A 737 -10.89 -3.19 -40.74
N GLN A 738 -11.92 -3.91 -41.18
CA GLN A 738 -11.80 -5.00 -42.14
C GLN A 738 -11.26 -4.52 -43.49
N GLN A 739 -11.80 -3.42 -44.02
CA GLN A 739 -11.33 -2.82 -45.27
C GLN A 739 -9.88 -2.37 -45.19
N ALA A 740 -9.50 -1.71 -44.10
CA ALA A 740 -8.12 -1.27 -43.87
C ALA A 740 -7.13 -2.45 -43.85
N LEU A 741 -7.47 -3.53 -43.14
CA LEU A 741 -6.64 -4.75 -43.12
C LEU A 741 -6.52 -5.44 -44.47
N VAL A 742 -7.61 -5.52 -45.27
CA VAL A 742 -7.59 -6.06 -46.63
C VAL A 742 -6.69 -5.23 -47.55
N GLN A 743 -6.72 -3.90 -47.44
CA GLN A 743 -5.84 -3.01 -48.21
C GLN A 743 -4.36 -3.24 -47.88
N LEU A 744 -4.02 -3.43 -46.58
CA LEU A 744 -2.65 -3.72 -46.15
C LEU A 744 -2.16 -5.06 -46.69
N VAL A 745 -2.98 -6.12 -46.68
CA VAL A 745 -2.64 -7.42 -47.23
C VAL A 745 -2.40 -7.30 -48.75
N ALA A 746 -3.27 -6.61 -49.49
CA ALA A 746 -3.10 -6.39 -50.93
C ALA A 746 -1.82 -5.60 -51.26
N ALA A 747 -1.46 -4.61 -50.45
CA ALA A 747 -0.22 -3.84 -50.62
C ALA A 747 1.05 -4.65 -50.31
N ALA A 748 0.97 -5.62 -49.42
CA ALA A 748 2.11 -6.49 -49.07
C ALA A 748 2.34 -7.64 -50.07
N THR A 749 1.37 -7.95 -50.95
CA THR A 749 1.44 -9.01 -51.95
C THR A 749 1.82 -8.51 -53.34
N ASN A 750 1.87 -7.20 -53.56
CA ASN A 750 2.36 -6.51 -54.73
C ASN A 750 3.78 -5.95 -54.53
#